data_281cd0a46ec9bb9a2f66dcc762dde697
#
_entry.id   281cd0a46ec9bb9a2f66dcc762dde697
#
_cell.length_a   1.000
_cell.length_b   1.000
_cell.length_c   1.000
_cell.angle_alpha   90.00
_cell.angle_beta   90.00
_cell.angle_gamma   90.00
#
_symmetry.space_group_name_H-M   'P 1'
#
loop_
_entity.id
_entity.type
_entity.pdbx_description
1 polymer ?
#
loop_
_entity_poly.entity_id
_entity_poly.type
_entity_poly.pdbx_seq_one_letter_code
_entity_poly.pdbx_strand_id
1 'polypeptide(L)'
;MGKSIYKRPGMNVYKKLGRVLKAAVFAAIAVAYCLHSEGCANTSRGPSGGPKDTIPPVIVGRIPDTNLTNFPIVKGKILIDFDEYVQLKDANNEVIVSPPMKKKPTIKIKKKGVLVIFPDSLKQNQTYSINFGNAISDINENNPFPNYVYTFSTGKFLDSLIISGTVMDYESLLPMKGITIGAYINPKDSSVMKEMPVAAARTDDWGYFCLRGLKKAPYTIYAFKDANNNSLYDAGSELVGFCDSTIVPKLAARKGMPQTAQIKMKDTLGCLSRPSETDIYLFKEVSHNQYVSNYGRTAERAAFVKFNAPGAQIDTFIVKGVYNDKLIKQFNAKGDSLSFWINERRRLADTLSLRINYYKTDSLGKLKPSGETLKLVVPKEKKKDNKSKNNGFDNQNYGNGRNGLGQSRYGQNNNKRNQNNRQNKKTNTPQEKQERKDLLKMEMNVKPETVESEGYSFTFPAPLIKSDYEKIRMTCTTPRRITTNVKFTFTRDTADVLSYKLQADEPYKVGNDYDIIIPKGIFMDINGFTNDSTEKKISLPTDDKLSSITLEIKNTHGGRYLVEMVNEKRDKVYSKYAIHSDCSLLFPYLQTGNYSFRITEDKNGNGRLDIGSILEKKEPEKARLLKLPNGKTIIKVNERTDLTQEVNLDAIFKK
;
A
#
# COMPACT_ATOMS: atom_id res chain seq x y z
N MET A 1 62.86 -67.87 84.78
CA MET A 1 61.41 -67.93 84.74
C MET A 1 60.87 -66.60 84.19
N GLY A 2 60.24 -66.52 83.06
CA GLY A 2 59.67 -65.31 82.58
C GLY A 2 59.35 -65.42 81.06
N LYS A 3 58.11 -65.74 80.71
CA LYS A 3 57.64 -65.90 79.32
C LYS A 3 57.43 -64.56 78.69
N SER A 4 58.11 -64.30 77.59
CA SER A 4 57.82 -63.22 76.63
C SER A 4 56.60 -63.52 75.77
N ILE A 5 55.63 -62.67 75.73
CA ILE A 5 54.42 -62.75 74.85
C ILE A 5 54.57 -61.76 73.68
N TYR A 6 54.91 -62.30 72.51
CA TYR A 6 54.86 -61.54 71.26
C TYR A 6 53.36 -61.34 70.81
N LYS A 7 52.89 -60.11 70.82
CA LYS A 7 51.59 -59.74 70.19
C LYS A 7 51.84 -59.51 68.69
N ARG A 8 51.18 -60.27 67.82
CA ARG A 8 51.14 -60.03 66.35
C ARG A 8 50.22 -58.86 66.07
N PRO A 9 50.61 -57.91 65.22
CA PRO A 9 49.71 -56.81 64.87
C PRO A 9 48.54 -57.24 63.98
N GLY A 10 47.41 -56.72 64.32
CA GLY A 10 46.10 -57.24 63.94
C GLY A 10 45.69 -57.12 62.48
N MET A 11 44.95 -58.07 62.06
CA MET A 11 44.27 -58.33 60.79
C MET A 11 43.31 -57.17 60.33
N ASN A 12 43.16 -56.10 61.10
CA ASN A 12 42.33 -54.95 60.80
C ASN A 12 42.98 -53.91 59.86
N VAL A 13 44.31 -53.89 59.76
CA VAL A 13 45.05 -52.94 58.88
C VAL A 13 44.91 -53.36 57.43
N TYR A 14 45.03 -54.64 57.13
CA TYR A 14 44.86 -55.16 55.76
C TYR A 14 43.43 -55.05 55.20
N LYS A 15 42.41 -55.14 56.07
CA LYS A 15 41.02 -54.94 55.67
C LYS A 15 40.73 -53.48 55.36
N LYS A 16 41.34 -52.53 56.08
CA LYS A 16 41.23 -51.09 55.78
C LYS A 16 41.99 -50.74 54.50
N LEU A 17 43.17 -51.28 54.30
CA LEU A 17 44.00 -51.05 53.11
C LEU A 17 43.31 -51.59 51.85
N GLY A 18 42.67 -52.77 51.93
CA GLY A 18 41.91 -53.39 50.83
C GLY A 18 40.63 -52.56 50.44
N ARG A 19 40.01 -51.90 51.45
CA ARG A 19 38.86 -51.00 51.15
C ARG A 19 39.30 -49.71 50.47
N VAL A 20 40.45 -49.12 50.90
CA VAL A 20 40.98 -47.93 50.30
C VAL A 20 41.47 -48.20 48.87
N LEU A 21 42.11 -49.37 48.63
CA LEU A 21 42.56 -49.76 47.31
C LEU A 21 41.35 -50.02 46.35
N LYS A 22 40.28 -50.65 46.83
CA LYS A 22 39.05 -50.82 46.04
C LYS A 22 38.35 -49.49 45.72
N ALA A 23 38.34 -48.58 46.67
CA ALA A 23 37.78 -47.23 46.44
C ALA A 23 38.62 -46.43 45.42
N ALA A 24 39.97 -46.54 45.49
CA ALA A 24 40.86 -45.90 44.54
C ALA A 24 40.72 -46.48 43.13
N VAL A 25 40.56 -47.79 43.00
CA VAL A 25 40.31 -48.46 41.71
C VAL A 25 38.95 -48.07 41.12
N PHE A 26 37.89 -47.99 41.98
CA PHE A 26 36.57 -47.49 41.53
C PHE A 26 36.61 -46.04 41.11
N ALA A 27 37.36 -45.19 41.85
CA ALA A 27 37.55 -43.79 41.46
C ALA A 27 38.33 -43.65 40.14
N ALA A 28 39.37 -44.46 39.94
CA ALA A 28 40.12 -44.47 38.70
C ALA A 28 39.30 -44.95 37.50
N ILE A 29 38.43 -45.95 37.69
CA ILE A 29 37.49 -46.42 36.66
C ILE A 29 36.44 -45.36 36.35
N ALA A 30 35.91 -44.68 37.35
CA ALA A 30 34.93 -43.57 37.17
C ALA A 30 35.57 -42.37 36.42
N VAL A 31 36.81 -42.01 36.74
CA VAL A 31 37.55 -40.96 36.02
C VAL A 31 37.86 -41.39 34.57
N ALA A 32 38.28 -42.66 34.38
CA ALA A 32 38.47 -43.20 33.03
C ALA A 32 37.19 -43.21 32.20
N TYR A 33 36.04 -43.52 32.82
CA TYR A 33 34.73 -43.46 32.17
C TYR A 33 34.31 -42.01 31.83
N CYS A 34 34.59 -41.06 32.69
CA CYS A 34 34.36 -39.62 32.41
C CYS A 34 35.28 -39.07 31.30
N LEU A 35 36.52 -39.58 31.21
CA LEU A 35 37.48 -39.16 30.19
C LEU A 35 37.23 -39.82 28.80
N HIS A 36 36.46 -40.90 28.75
CA HIS A 36 36.08 -41.54 27.48
C HIS A 36 34.67 -41.16 27.01
N SER A 37 33.93 -40.35 27.74
CA SER A 37 32.65 -39.81 27.33
C SER A 37 32.78 -38.44 26.61
N GLU A 38 33.81 -38.26 25.82
CA GLU A 38 33.85 -37.19 24.83
C GLU A 38 32.96 -37.54 23.63
N GLY A 39 31.71 -37.76 23.88
CA GLY A 39 30.67 -37.65 22.89
C GLY A 39 30.37 -36.20 22.64
N CYS A 40 31.28 -35.44 22.05
CA CYS A 40 30.95 -34.15 21.45
C CYS A 40 29.99 -34.42 20.30
N ALA A 41 28.70 -34.54 20.61
CA ALA A 41 27.69 -34.25 19.63
C ALA A 41 27.90 -32.79 19.27
N ASN A 42 28.43 -32.51 18.10
CA ASN A 42 28.58 -31.18 17.54
C ASN A 42 27.19 -30.62 17.30
N THR A 43 26.58 -30.03 18.34
CA THR A 43 25.25 -29.41 18.32
C THR A 43 25.23 -28.04 17.63
N SER A 44 26.39 -27.62 17.09
CA SER A 44 26.51 -26.31 16.43
C SER A 44 26.06 -26.28 14.97
N ARG A 45 25.82 -27.43 14.35
CA ARG A 45 25.15 -27.51 13.04
C ARG A 45 24.25 -28.73 13.05
N GLY A 46 22.92 -28.46 13.00
CA GLY A 46 21.98 -29.50 12.62
C GLY A 46 22.40 -30.14 11.29
N PRO A 47 21.98 -31.35 10.99
CA PRO A 47 22.31 -31.98 9.72
C PRO A 47 21.97 -30.99 8.60
N SER A 48 22.99 -30.52 7.89
CA SER A 48 22.79 -29.75 6.66
C SER A 48 22.16 -30.71 5.68
N GLY A 49 20.87 -30.55 5.44
CA GLY A 49 20.16 -31.24 4.37
C GLY A 49 20.93 -31.08 3.06
N GLY A 50 20.68 -31.91 2.10
CA GLY A 50 21.19 -31.78 0.73
C GLY A 50 20.88 -30.40 0.13
N PRO A 51 21.33 -30.09 -1.09
CA PRO A 51 20.97 -28.86 -1.77
C PRO A 51 19.43 -28.71 -1.76
N LYS A 52 18.95 -27.50 -1.44
CA LYS A 52 17.53 -27.21 -1.43
C LYS A 52 16.95 -27.51 -2.81
N ASP A 53 15.88 -28.30 -2.85
CA ASP A 53 15.13 -28.52 -4.09
C ASP A 53 14.46 -27.22 -4.54
N THR A 54 14.63 -26.88 -5.81
CA THR A 54 14.05 -25.70 -6.45
C THR A 54 13.12 -26.07 -7.62
N ILE A 55 12.88 -27.38 -7.81
CA ILE A 55 12.06 -27.89 -8.90
C ILE A 55 10.60 -27.92 -8.43
N PRO A 56 9.66 -27.30 -9.16
CA PRO A 56 8.25 -27.41 -8.82
C PRO A 56 7.69 -28.79 -9.15
N PRO A 57 6.59 -29.21 -8.49
CA PRO A 57 5.91 -30.48 -8.78
C PRO A 57 5.56 -30.65 -10.26
N VAL A 58 5.66 -31.85 -10.80
CA VAL A 58 5.35 -32.17 -12.19
C VAL A 58 4.09 -33.03 -12.26
N ILE A 59 3.18 -32.73 -13.19
CA ILE A 59 1.97 -33.53 -13.40
C ILE A 59 2.33 -34.85 -14.07
N VAL A 60 2.00 -35.98 -13.43
CA VAL A 60 2.18 -37.34 -13.96
C VAL A 60 0.90 -37.94 -14.51
N GLY A 61 -0.28 -37.41 -14.12
CA GLY A 61 -1.56 -37.91 -14.61
C GLY A 61 -2.73 -36.96 -14.39
N ARG A 62 -3.78 -37.11 -15.19
CA ARG A 62 -5.04 -36.39 -15.08
C ARG A 62 -6.20 -37.31 -15.39
N ILE A 63 -7.24 -37.29 -14.56
CA ILE A 63 -8.44 -38.12 -14.74
C ILE A 63 -9.67 -37.25 -14.51
N PRO A 64 -10.46 -36.94 -15.54
CA PRO A 64 -10.16 -37.15 -16.97
C PRO A 64 -9.03 -36.23 -17.45
N ASP A 65 -8.52 -36.45 -18.66
CA ASP A 65 -7.48 -35.58 -19.22
C ASP A 65 -8.05 -34.19 -19.56
N THR A 66 -7.16 -33.19 -19.64
CA THR A 66 -7.56 -31.83 -20.04
C THR A 66 -8.08 -31.80 -21.48
N ASN A 67 -8.84 -30.73 -21.80
CA ASN A 67 -9.51 -30.54 -23.10
C ASN A 67 -10.55 -31.61 -23.45
N LEU A 68 -11.07 -32.36 -22.44
CA LEU A 68 -12.17 -33.30 -22.63
C LEU A 68 -13.43 -32.57 -23.08
N THR A 69 -14.12 -33.15 -24.04
CA THR A 69 -15.51 -32.79 -24.43
C THR A 69 -16.50 -33.75 -23.79
N ASN A 70 -17.78 -33.37 -23.74
CA ASN A 70 -18.86 -34.15 -23.13
C ASN A 70 -18.57 -34.53 -21.67
N PHE A 71 -17.94 -33.61 -20.92
CA PHE A 71 -17.69 -33.78 -19.49
C PHE A 71 -19.02 -33.95 -18.72
N PRO A 72 -19.10 -34.86 -17.72
CA PRO A 72 -20.33 -35.11 -16.97
C PRO A 72 -20.87 -33.84 -16.30
N ILE A 73 -22.13 -33.52 -16.56
CA ILE A 73 -22.81 -32.33 -16.03
C ILE A 73 -23.06 -32.45 -14.53
N VAL A 74 -23.35 -33.67 -14.07
CA VAL A 74 -23.68 -33.95 -12.64
C VAL A 74 -22.54 -34.71 -11.99
N LYS A 75 -22.18 -34.30 -10.76
CA LYS A 75 -21.15 -34.96 -9.93
C LYS A 75 -19.79 -35.11 -10.62
N GLY A 76 -19.45 -34.18 -11.52
CA GLY A 76 -18.15 -34.17 -12.17
C GLY A 76 -17.00 -34.11 -11.19
N LYS A 77 -15.92 -34.87 -11.46
CA LYS A 77 -14.69 -34.89 -10.65
C LYS A 77 -13.49 -34.82 -11.56
N ILE A 78 -12.46 -34.15 -11.10
CA ILE A 78 -11.17 -34.05 -11.77
C ILE A 78 -10.08 -34.40 -10.76
N LEU A 79 -9.19 -35.31 -11.11
CA LEU A 79 -8.00 -35.65 -10.31
C LEU A 79 -6.77 -35.28 -11.12
N ILE A 80 -5.85 -34.54 -10.52
CA ILE A 80 -4.56 -34.14 -11.08
C ILE A 80 -3.50 -34.74 -10.19
N ASP A 81 -2.74 -35.71 -10.66
CA ASP A 81 -1.71 -36.41 -9.91
C ASP A 81 -0.31 -35.84 -10.24
N PHE A 82 0.52 -35.70 -9.22
CA PHE A 82 1.88 -35.18 -9.28
C PHE A 82 2.91 -36.27 -8.93
N ASP A 83 4.15 -36.06 -9.33
CA ASP A 83 5.30 -36.95 -9.04
C ASP A 83 5.65 -36.93 -7.56
N GLU A 84 5.34 -35.84 -6.84
CA GLU A 84 5.59 -35.66 -5.42
C GLU A 84 4.34 -35.24 -4.63
N TYR A 85 4.49 -35.12 -3.30
CA TYR A 85 3.40 -34.64 -2.44
C TYR A 85 3.25 -33.13 -2.57
N VAL A 86 2.00 -32.71 -2.82
CA VAL A 86 1.63 -31.32 -2.99
C VAL A 86 0.73 -30.83 -1.86
N GLN A 87 0.70 -29.52 -1.64
CA GLN A 87 -0.20 -28.84 -0.74
C GLN A 87 -1.00 -27.77 -1.47
N LEU A 88 -2.12 -27.37 -0.88
CA LEU A 88 -2.95 -26.27 -1.37
C LEU A 88 -2.81 -25.05 -0.44
N LYS A 89 -2.35 -23.96 -0.99
CA LYS A 89 -2.23 -22.67 -0.30
C LYS A 89 -3.31 -21.73 -0.80
N ASP A 90 -4.10 -21.21 0.12
CA ASP A 90 -5.12 -20.21 -0.17
C ASP A 90 -5.99 -20.50 -1.41
N ALA A 91 -6.38 -21.77 -1.59
CA ALA A 91 -7.10 -22.23 -2.78
C ALA A 91 -8.40 -21.46 -3.02
N ASN A 92 -9.05 -20.93 -1.98
CA ASN A 92 -10.28 -20.14 -2.10
C ASN A 92 -10.06 -18.81 -2.82
N ASN A 93 -8.88 -18.21 -2.65
CA ASN A 93 -8.51 -16.94 -3.26
C ASN A 93 -7.72 -17.12 -4.56
N GLU A 94 -6.88 -18.15 -4.65
CA GLU A 94 -6.01 -18.37 -5.81
C GLU A 94 -6.73 -19.06 -6.97
N VAL A 95 -7.64 -20.01 -6.67
CA VAL A 95 -8.29 -20.78 -7.74
C VAL A 95 -9.49 -20.07 -8.30
N ILE A 96 -9.49 -19.88 -9.61
CA ILE A 96 -10.62 -19.30 -10.36
C ILE A 96 -11.22 -20.33 -11.30
N VAL A 97 -12.55 -20.42 -11.27
CA VAL A 97 -13.35 -21.21 -12.21
C VAL A 97 -14.07 -20.26 -13.16
N SER A 98 -13.91 -20.49 -14.45
CA SER A 98 -14.59 -19.73 -15.50
C SER A 98 -15.45 -20.65 -16.35
N PRO A 99 -16.74 -20.34 -16.54
CA PRO A 99 -17.54 -19.29 -15.90
C PRO A 99 -17.64 -19.44 -14.37
N PRO A 100 -17.78 -18.33 -13.62
CA PRO A 100 -17.99 -18.40 -12.17
C PRO A 100 -19.27 -19.17 -11.82
N MET A 101 -19.23 -19.82 -10.68
CA MET A 101 -20.33 -20.66 -10.17
C MET A 101 -20.85 -20.12 -8.85
N LYS A 102 -22.16 -20.18 -8.60
CA LYS A 102 -22.75 -19.80 -7.30
C LYS A 102 -22.16 -20.59 -6.13
N LYS A 103 -21.97 -21.90 -6.33
CA LYS A 103 -21.24 -22.75 -5.39
C LYS A 103 -19.92 -23.18 -6.04
N LYS A 104 -18.82 -22.75 -5.46
CA LYS A 104 -17.49 -23.12 -5.92
C LYS A 104 -17.25 -24.64 -5.80
N PRO A 105 -16.46 -25.24 -6.71
CA PRO A 105 -16.05 -26.62 -6.54
C PRO A 105 -15.19 -26.81 -5.28
N THR A 106 -15.32 -27.95 -4.66
CA THR A 106 -14.47 -28.35 -3.53
C THR A 106 -13.13 -28.84 -4.07
N ILE A 107 -12.05 -28.21 -3.63
CA ILE A 107 -10.68 -28.56 -4.03
C ILE A 107 -9.96 -29.10 -2.81
N LYS A 108 -9.42 -30.31 -2.89
CA LYS A 108 -8.73 -30.95 -1.77
C LYS A 108 -7.60 -31.85 -2.22
N ILE A 109 -6.63 -32.08 -1.35
CA ILE A 109 -5.55 -33.02 -1.58
C ILE A 109 -6.07 -34.46 -1.48
N LYS A 110 -5.63 -35.28 -2.42
CA LYS A 110 -5.85 -36.74 -2.42
C LYS A 110 -4.54 -37.43 -2.78
N LYS A 111 -3.86 -38.00 -1.78
CA LYS A 111 -2.50 -38.58 -1.92
C LYS A 111 -1.51 -37.52 -2.47
N LYS A 112 -0.87 -37.79 -3.59
CA LYS A 112 0.02 -36.87 -4.32
C LYS A 112 -0.72 -35.96 -5.31
N GLY A 113 -2.06 -35.93 -5.29
CA GLY A 113 -2.84 -35.23 -6.29
C GLY A 113 -3.83 -34.21 -5.70
N VAL A 114 -4.36 -33.39 -6.58
CA VAL A 114 -5.43 -32.42 -6.31
C VAL A 114 -6.73 -32.93 -6.89
N LEU A 115 -7.73 -33.11 -6.04
CA LEU A 115 -9.09 -33.54 -6.41
C LEU A 115 -10.03 -32.34 -6.41
N VAL A 116 -10.65 -32.08 -7.55
CA VAL A 116 -11.70 -31.09 -7.76
C VAL A 116 -13.05 -31.80 -7.84
N ILE A 117 -14.04 -31.35 -7.07
CA ILE A 117 -15.39 -31.91 -7.03
C ILE A 117 -16.40 -30.80 -7.28
N PHE A 118 -17.20 -30.92 -8.32
CA PHE A 118 -18.27 -29.97 -8.61
C PHE A 118 -19.50 -30.30 -7.78
N PRO A 119 -20.02 -29.33 -6.95
CA PRO A 119 -21.15 -29.59 -6.06
C PRO A 119 -22.50 -29.60 -6.79
N ASP A 120 -22.63 -28.78 -7.83
CA ASP A 120 -23.86 -28.55 -8.57
C ASP A 120 -23.73 -29.02 -10.03
N SER A 121 -24.88 -29.05 -10.74
CA SER A 121 -24.91 -29.31 -12.17
C SER A 121 -24.23 -28.19 -12.95
N LEU A 122 -23.36 -28.57 -13.85
CA LEU A 122 -22.73 -27.66 -14.81
C LEU A 122 -23.72 -27.27 -15.91
N LYS A 123 -23.52 -26.11 -16.53
CA LYS A 123 -24.31 -25.70 -17.71
C LYS A 123 -23.98 -26.58 -18.91
N GLN A 124 -25.01 -26.92 -19.72
CA GLN A 124 -24.80 -27.65 -20.96
C GLN A 124 -24.10 -26.79 -22.03
N ASN A 125 -23.36 -27.45 -22.93
CA ASN A 125 -22.69 -26.80 -24.09
C ASN A 125 -21.83 -25.59 -23.67
N GLN A 126 -21.10 -25.75 -22.55
CA GLN A 126 -20.26 -24.71 -21.96
C GLN A 126 -18.84 -25.19 -21.78
N THR A 127 -17.87 -24.38 -22.21
CA THR A 127 -16.46 -24.57 -21.91
C THR A 127 -16.15 -24.01 -20.52
N TYR A 128 -15.49 -24.79 -19.71
CA TYR A 128 -15.01 -24.43 -18.36
C TYR A 128 -13.50 -24.43 -18.31
N SER A 129 -12.94 -23.50 -17.58
CA SER A 129 -11.52 -23.50 -17.24
C SER A 129 -11.35 -23.32 -15.72
N ILE A 130 -10.38 -24.02 -15.14
CA ILE A 130 -9.98 -23.89 -13.75
C ILE A 130 -8.53 -23.44 -13.76
N ASN A 131 -8.27 -22.23 -13.35
CA ASN A 131 -6.92 -21.71 -13.14
C ASN A 131 -6.58 -21.85 -11.67
N PHE A 132 -5.51 -22.58 -11.35
CA PHE A 132 -5.07 -22.82 -9.99
C PHE A 132 -4.19 -21.69 -9.43
N GLY A 133 -3.82 -20.70 -10.24
CA GLY A 133 -2.94 -19.61 -9.79
C GLY A 133 -1.66 -20.14 -9.17
N ASN A 134 -1.35 -19.71 -7.95
CA ASN A 134 -0.23 -20.18 -7.15
C ASN A 134 -0.66 -21.13 -6.01
N ALA A 135 -1.88 -21.70 -6.08
CA ALA A 135 -2.43 -22.53 -5.02
C ALA A 135 -1.68 -23.83 -4.80
N ILE A 136 -1.08 -24.41 -5.84
CA ILE A 136 -0.40 -25.71 -5.77
C ILE A 136 1.10 -25.47 -5.54
N SER A 137 1.67 -26.12 -4.54
CA SER A 137 3.11 -26.15 -4.29
C SER A 137 3.53 -27.48 -3.69
N ASP A 138 4.82 -27.85 -3.74
CA ASP A 138 5.33 -28.96 -2.97
C ASP A 138 5.18 -28.72 -1.45
N ILE A 139 5.30 -29.78 -0.66
CA ILE A 139 5.16 -29.71 0.80
C ILE A 139 6.47 -29.27 1.46
N ASN A 140 7.62 -29.67 0.92
CA ASN A 140 8.91 -29.54 1.60
C ASN A 140 9.47 -28.13 1.48
N GLU A 141 9.72 -27.67 0.26
CA GLU A 141 10.39 -26.39 -0.05
C GLU A 141 9.43 -25.28 -0.40
N ASN A 142 8.16 -25.61 -0.63
CA ASN A 142 7.10 -24.70 -1.09
C ASN A 142 7.33 -24.13 -2.51
N ASN A 143 7.96 -24.88 -3.39
CA ASN A 143 8.11 -24.49 -4.79
C ASN A 143 6.73 -24.45 -5.47
N PRO A 144 6.30 -23.30 -5.98
CA PRO A 144 4.96 -23.18 -6.56
C PRO A 144 4.90 -23.86 -7.94
N PHE A 145 3.75 -24.47 -8.24
CA PHE A 145 3.35 -24.90 -9.58
C PHE A 145 2.41 -23.86 -10.19
N PRO A 146 2.95 -22.82 -10.84
CA PRO A 146 2.20 -21.60 -11.11
C PRO A 146 1.27 -21.74 -12.30
N ASN A 147 0.11 -21.08 -12.21
CA ASN A 147 -0.82 -20.76 -13.31
C ASN A 147 -1.26 -21.98 -14.15
N TYR A 148 -1.34 -23.16 -13.54
CA TYR A 148 -1.88 -24.31 -14.23
C TYR A 148 -3.37 -24.11 -14.52
N VAL A 149 -3.74 -24.30 -15.80
CA VAL A 149 -5.14 -24.20 -16.26
C VAL A 149 -5.60 -25.53 -16.77
N TYR A 150 -6.65 -26.06 -16.14
CA TYR A 150 -7.37 -27.24 -16.62
C TYR A 150 -8.64 -26.81 -17.37
N THR A 151 -8.82 -27.28 -18.61
CA THR A 151 -9.95 -26.89 -19.47
C THR A 151 -10.76 -28.11 -19.87
N PHE A 152 -12.08 -28.00 -19.92
CA PHE A 152 -13.01 -29.03 -20.42
C PHE A 152 -14.30 -28.40 -20.95
N SER A 153 -15.09 -29.16 -21.69
CA SER A 153 -16.40 -28.74 -22.17
C SER A 153 -17.46 -29.76 -21.82
N THR A 154 -18.62 -29.30 -21.41
CA THR A 154 -19.83 -30.14 -21.23
C THR A 154 -20.56 -30.39 -22.55
N GLY A 155 -20.13 -29.75 -23.66
CA GLY A 155 -20.61 -29.92 -24.99
C GLY A 155 -19.64 -30.69 -25.89
N LYS A 156 -19.99 -30.81 -27.18
CA LYS A 156 -19.20 -31.51 -28.21
C LYS A 156 -17.92 -30.76 -28.63
N PHE A 157 -17.84 -29.46 -28.33
CA PHE A 157 -16.76 -28.59 -28.79
C PHE A 157 -16.15 -27.82 -27.59
N LEU A 158 -14.87 -27.49 -27.72
CA LEU A 158 -14.16 -26.58 -26.85
C LEU A 158 -14.08 -25.20 -27.51
N ASP A 159 -14.56 -24.19 -26.81
CA ASP A 159 -14.33 -22.81 -27.21
C ASP A 159 -12.87 -22.44 -26.92
N SER A 160 -12.17 -21.88 -27.91
CA SER A 160 -10.71 -21.65 -27.85
C SER A 160 -10.28 -20.19 -27.96
N LEU A 161 -11.24 -19.27 -28.10
CA LEU A 161 -10.94 -17.85 -28.21
C LEU A 161 -10.58 -17.26 -26.85
N ILE A 162 -9.75 -16.22 -26.88
CA ILE A 162 -9.25 -15.56 -25.67
C ILE A 162 -9.39 -14.04 -25.78
N ILE A 163 -9.42 -13.38 -24.62
CA ILE A 163 -9.16 -11.95 -24.44
C ILE A 163 -8.07 -11.84 -23.38
N SER A 164 -7.01 -11.10 -23.68
CA SER A 164 -5.90 -10.87 -22.75
C SER A 164 -5.62 -9.38 -22.61
N GLY A 165 -4.95 -9.03 -21.51
CA GLY A 165 -4.61 -7.65 -21.23
C GLY A 165 -3.87 -7.47 -19.90
N THR A 166 -3.70 -6.20 -19.51
CA THR A 166 -3.09 -5.83 -18.26
C THR A 166 -4.01 -4.93 -17.43
N VAL A 167 -3.90 -5.04 -16.12
CA VAL A 167 -4.60 -4.19 -15.18
C VAL A 167 -3.61 -3.39 -14.38
N MET A 168 -3.80 -2.10 -14.36
CA MET A 168 -2.94 -1.14 -13.67
C MET A 168 -3.76 -0.26 -12.74
N ASP A 169 -3.14 0.21 -11.69
CA ASP A 169 -3.68 1.31 -10.89
C ASP A 169 -3.70 2.59 -11.72
N TYR A 170 -4.79 3.35 -11.69
CA TYR A 170 -4.97 4.53 -12.56
C TYR A 170 -4.01 5.68 -12.22
N GLU A 171 -3.62 5.80 -10.95
CA GLU A 171 -2.77 6.89 -10.46
C GLU A 171 -1.29 6.54 -10.56
N SER A 172 -0.88 5.38 -10.01
CA SER A 172 0.52 4.97 -10.01
C SER A 172 0.96 4.31 -11.32
N LEU A 173 0.02 3.84 -12.13
CA LEU A 173 0.28 3.03 -13.34
C LEU A 173 1.11 1.77 -13.03
N LEU A 174 1.02 1.28 -11.79
CA LEU A 174 1.65 0.02 -11.39
C LEU A 174 0.72 -1.15 -11.69
N PRO A 175 1.27 -2.30 -12.11
CA PRO A 175 0.46 -3.50 -12.34
C PRO A 175 -0.20 -3.97 -11.04
N MET A 176 -1.44 -4.41 -11.14
CA MET A 176 -2.24 -4.86 -10.00
C MET A 176 -2.47 -6.37 -10.04
N LYS A 177 -1.98 -7.06 -9.01
CA LYS A 177 -2.18 -8.50 -8.80
C LYS A 177 -3.53 -8.80 -8.16
N GLY A 178 -4.10 -9.98 -8.48
CA GLY A 178 -5.26 -10.55 -7.79
C GLY A 178 -6.58 -9.85 -8.12
N ILE A 179 -6.63 -9.15 -9.25
CA ILE A 179 -7.83 -8.46 -9.73
C ILE A 179 -8.69 -9.44 -10.53
N THR A 180 -9.96 -9.50 -10.22
CA THR A 180 -10.93 -10.31 -10.94
C THR A 180 -11.37 -9.59 -12.20
N ILE A 181 -11.30 -10.28 -13.35
CA ILE A 181 -11.75 -9.80 -14.64
C ILE A 181 -13.00 -10.57 -15.01
N GLY A 182 -14.07 -9.84 -15.31
CA GLY A 182 -15.33 -10.40 -15.76
C GLY A 182 -15.65 -10.00 -17.20
N ALA A 183 -16.03 -10.98 -18.03
CA ALA A 183 -16.56 -10.74 -19.37
C ALA A 183 -18.09 -10.87 -19.37
N TYR A 184 -18.77 -9.92 -20.00
CA TYR A 184 -20.23 -9.84 -20.08
C TYR A 184 -20.68 -9.68 -21.53
N ILE A 185 -21.83 -10.28 -21.88
CA ILE A 185 -22.47 -10.12 -23.18
C ILE A 185 -23.67 -9.20 -23.00
N ASN A 186 -23.69 -8.07 -23.70
CA ASN A 186 -24.75 -7.06 -23.62
C ASN A 186 -25.18 -6.70 -22.18
N PRO A 187 -24.25 -6.30 -21.31
CA PRO A 187 -24.59 -6.00 -19.92
C PRO A 187 -25.44 -4.73 -19.82
N LYS A 188 -26.37 -4.72 -18.86
CA LYS A 188 -27.00 -3.50 -18.37
C LYS A 188 -26.00 -2.76 -17.47
N ASP A 189 -26.20 -1.48 -17.21
CA ASP A 189 -25.27 -0.67 -16.41
C ASP A 189 -25.01 -1.23 -15.00
N SER A 190 -25.99 -1.94 -14.42
CA SER A 190 -25.86 -2.59 -13.12
C SER A 190 -25.47 -4.06 -13.17
N SER A 191 -25.19 -4.64 -14.35
CA SER A 191 -24.92 -6.09 -14.47
C SER A 191 -23.69 -6.51 -13.67
N VAL A 192 -22.62 -5.72 -13.66
CA VAL A 192 -21.39 -6.03 -12.90
C VAL A 192 -21.64 -6.15 -11.40
N MET A 193 -22.68 -5.51 -10.86
CA MET A 193 -23.07 -5.55 -9.44
C MET A 193 -24.06 -6.67 -9.12
N LYS A 194 -24.77 -7.23 -10.10
CA LYS A 194 -25.92 -8.11 -9.88
C LYS A 194 -25.79 -9.46 -10.56
N GLU A 195 -25.01 -9.54 -11.61
CA GLU A 195 -24.91 -10.71 -12.47
C GLU A 195 -23.47 -11.22 -12.51
N MET A 196 -23.29 -12.53 -12.39
CA MET A 196 -21.98 -13.14 -12.57
C MET A 196 -21.55 -13.06 -14.05
N PRO A 197 -20.27 -12.80 -14.31
CA PRO A 197 -19.75 -12.77 -15.68
C PRO A 197 -19.89 -14.13 -16.37
N VAL A 198 -19.95 -14.12 -17.70
CA VAL A 198 -19.98 -15.34 -18.52
C VAL A 198 -18.60 -15.99 -18.65
N ALA A 199 -17.54 -15.27 -18.34
CA ALA A 199 -16.18 -15.78 -18.16
C ALA A 199 -15.43 -14.91 -17.17
N ALA A 200 -14.52 -15.51 -16.41
CA ALA A 200 -13.70 -14.80 -15.42
C ALA A 200 -12.24 -15.22 -15.49
N ALA A 201 -11.36 -14.29 -15.13
CA ALA A 201 -9.93 -14.54 -14.94
C ALA A 201 -9.44 -13.71 -13.76
N ARG A 202 -8.20 -13.95 -13.33
CA ARG A 202 -7.52 -13.14 -12.29
C ARG A 202 -6.17 -12.71 -12.80
N THR A 203 -5.75 -11.50 -12.41
CA THR A 203 -4.44 -10.98 -12.77
C THR A 203 -3.33 -11.64 -11.97
N ASP A 204 -2.19 -11.87 -12.62
CA ASP A 204 -0.96 -12.35 -12.03
C ASP A 204 -0.15 -11.21 -11.36
N ASP A 205 1.09 -11.51 -10.94
CA ASP A 205 2.00 -10.55 -10.29
C ASP A 205 2.38 -9.34 -11.17
N TRP A 206 2.17 -9.45 -12.48
CA TRP A 206 2.43 -8.41 -13.48
C TRP A 206 1.16 -7.67 -13.92
N GLY A 207 0.03 -7.93 -13.24
CA GLY A 207 -1.27 -7.38 -13.64
C GLY A 207 -1.82 -7.98 -14.92
N TYR A 208 -1.20 -9.04 -15.45
CA TYR A 208 -1.64 -9.69 -16.68
C TYR A 208 -2.79 -10.66 -16.44
N PHE A 209 -3.78 -10.67 -17.34
CA PHE A 209 -4.90 -11.59 -17.32
C PHE A 209 -5.14 -12.25 -18.68
N CYS A 210 -5.79 -13.42 -18.66
CA CYS A 210 -6.25 -14.10 -19.86
C CYS A 210 -7.60 -14.78 -19.61
N LEU A 211 -8.65 -14.23 -20.21
CA LEU A 211 -9.96 -14.87 -20.31
C LEU A 211 -9.92 -15.93 -21.40
N ARG A 212 -10.34 -17.15 -21.08
CA ARG A 212 -10.27 -18.32 -21.97
C ARG A 212 -11.62 -18.94 -22.21
N GLY A 213 -11.70 -19.79 -23.22
CA GLY A 213 -12.92 -20.56 -23.53
C GLY A 213 -14.07 -19.66 -23.96
N LEU A 214 -13.76 -18.60 -24.69
CA LEU A 214 -14.75 -17.64 -25.17
C LEU A 214 -15.32 -18.04 -26.51
N LYS A 215 -16.64 -17.80 -26.69
CA LYS A 215 -17.31 -17.88 -27.97
C LYS A 215 -17.08 -16.62 -28.78
N LYS A 216 -17.24 -16.68 -30.11
CA LYS A 216 -17.12 -15.50 -30.97
C LYS A 216 -18.34 -14.59 -30.77
N ALA A 217 -18.17 -13.58 -29.86
CA ALA A 217 -19.17 -12.56 -29.55
C ALA A 217 -18.47 -11.29 -29.08
N PRO A 218 -19.09 -10.12 -29.14
CA PRO A 218 -18.57 -8.92 -28.49
C PRO A 218 -18.77 -9.01 -26.97
N TYR A 219 -17.72 -8.74 -26.21
CA TYR A 219 -17.72 -8.74 -24.74
C TYR A 219 -17.41 -7.37 -24.18
N THR A 220 -18.16 -6.96 -23.17
CA THR A 220 -17.77 -5.84 -22.30
C THR A 220 -16.95 -6.41 -21.14
N ILE A 221 -15.80 -5.80 -20.87
CA ILE A 221 -14.86 -6.28 -19.85
C ILE A 221 -14.87 -5.31 -18.67
N TYR A 222 -15.07 -5.86 -17.48
CA TYR A 222 -14.90 -5.19 -16.20
C TYR A 222 -13.78 -5.85 -15.41
N ALA A 223 -13.00 -5.03 -14.70
CA ALA A 223 -12.00 -5.47 -13.73
C ALA A 223 -12.38 -4.92 -12.35
N PHE A 224 -12.33 -5.73 -11.30
CA PHE A 224 -12.65 -5.29 -9.96
C PHE A 224 -11.88 -6.09 -8.90
N LYS A 225 -11.63 -5.44 -7.76
CA LYS A 225 -10.93 -6.06 -6.62
C LYS A 225 -11.95 -6.79 -5.75
N ASP A 226 -12.34 -8.00 -6.18
CA ASP A 226 -13.30 -8.87 -5.50
C ASP A 226 -12.76 -9.35 -4.15
N ALA A 227 -13.02 -8.58 -3.09
CA ALA A 227 -12.48 -8.84 -1.75
C ALA A 227 -13.19 -9.97 -1.02
N ASN A 228 -14.47 -10.21 -1.33
CA ASN A 228 -15.30 -11.25 -0.71
C ASN A 228 -15.45 -12.51 -1.59
N ASN A 229 -14.84 -12.52 -2.78
CA ASN A 229 -14.86 -13.62 -3.74
C ASN A 229 -16.28 -14.03 -4.19
N ASN A 230 -17.20 -13.06 -4.32
CA ASN A 230 -18.55 -13.29 -4.80
C ASN A 230 -18.66 -13.18 -6.33
N SER A 231 -17.61 -12.78 -7.04
CA SER A 231 -17.53 -12.51 -8.48
C SER A 231 -18.48 -11.40 -8.94
N LEU A 232 -18.81 -10.46 -8.05
CA LEU A 232 -19.58 -9.26 -8.30
C LEU A 232 -18.77 -8.05 -7.84
N TYR A 233 -19.07 -6.88 -8.41
CA TYR A 233 -18.48 -5.62 -7.96
C TYR A 233 -19.32 -4.99 -6.85
N ASP A 234 -18.71 -4.72 -5.71
CA ASP A 234 -19.33 -4.05 -4.57
C ASP A 234 -18.99 -2.55 -4.58
N ALA A 235 -19.92 -1.76 -5.12
CA ALA A 235 -19.75 -0.32 -5.31
C ALA A 235 -19.39 0.41 -4.01
N GLY A 236 -18.45 1.36 -4.10
CA GLY A 236 -17.99 2.20 -2.98
C GLY A 236 -16.96 1.54 -2.05
N SER A 237 -16.89 0.20 -2.00
CA SER A 237 -15.91 -0.54 -1.20
C SER A 237 -14.71 -1.03 -2.03
N GLU A 238 -14.96 -1.49 -3.23
CA GLU A 238 -13.99 -2.11 -4.11
C GLU A 238 -13.45 -1.16 -5.18
N LEU A 239 -12.28 -1.48 -5.72
CA LEU A 239 -11.72 -0.82 -6.90
C LEU A 239 -12.36 -1.43 -8.15
N VAL A 240 -12.52 -0.61 -9.19
CA VAL A 240 -13.11 -1.02 -10.44
C VAL A 240 -12.45 -0.35 -11.64
N GLY A 241 -12.51 -1.00 -12.78
CA GLY A 241 -12.12 -0.48 -14.08
C GLY A 241 -12.87 -1.22 -15.19
N PHE A 242 -12.92 -0.65 -16.36
CA PHE A 242 -13.65 -1.23 -17.50
C PHE A 242 -13.02 -0.78 -18.81
N CYS A 243 -13.47 -1.37 -19.91
CA CYS A 243 -13.14 -0.92 -21.26
C CYS A 243 -14.38 -0.26 -21.87
N ASP A 244 -14.22 0.95 -22.41
CA ASP A 244 -15.32 1.70 -23.06
C ASP A 244 -15.91 0.97 -24.26
N SER A 245 -15.08 0.22 -24.98
CA SER A 245 -15.48 -0.53 -26.17
C SER A 245 -15.62 -2.01 -25.91
N THR A 246 -16.53 -2.66 -26.64
CA THR A 246 -16.64 -4.12 -26.64
C THR A 246 -15.44 -4.75 -27.34
N ILE A 247 -15.01 -5.90 -26.83
CA ILE A 247 -13.86 -6.63 -27.36
C ILE A 247 -14.34 -7.94 -27.97
N VAL A 248 -13.93 -8.22 -29.21
CA VAL A 248 -14.16 -9.51 -29.86
C VAL A 248 -12.96 -10.41 -29.61
N PRO A 249 -13.16 -11.59 -29.02
CA PRO A 249 -12.08 -12.51 -28.71
C PRO A 249 -11.38 -13.04 -29.95
N LYS A 250 -10.09 -13.35 -29.83
CA LYS A 250 -9.24 -13.87 -30.89
C LYS A 250 -8.63 -15.22 -30.50
N LEU A 251 -8.09 -15.94 -31.46
CA LEU A 251 -7.28 -17.12 -31.16
C LEU A 251 -5.98 -16.71 -30.45
N ALA A 252 -5.56 -17.53 -29.49
CA ALA A 252 -4.24 -17.38 -28.90
C ALA A 252 -3.16 -17.46 -30.01
N ALA A 253 -2.10 -16.63 -29.90
CA ALA A 253 -1.01 -16.70 -30.86
C ALA A 253 -0.35 -18.08 -30.82
N ARG A 254 -0.01 -18.59 -32.01
CA ARG A 254 0.73 -19.84 -32.12
C ARG A 254 2.18 -19.67 -31.66
N LYS A 255 2.82 -20.80 -31.24
CA LYS A 255 4.25 -20.90 -30.93
C LYS A 255 5.08 -20.15 -31.99
N GLY A 256 5.84 -19.15 -31.62
CA GLY A 256 6.68 -18.38 -32.55
C GLY A 256 6.94 -16.94 -32.09
N MET A 257 6.37 -16.51 -30.98
CA MET A 257 6.75 -15.22 -30.39
C MET A 257 8.18 -15.21 -29.90
N PRO A 258 8.92 -14.10 -30.08
CA PRO A 258 10.27 -13.98 -29.54
C PRO A 258 10.27 -14.32 -28.04
N GLN A 259 11.11 -15.25 -27.65
CA GLN A 259 11.29 -15.66 -26.24
C GLN A 259 11.56 -14.46 -25.29
N THR A 260 12.09 -13.37 -25.81
CA THR A 260 12.34 -12.15 -25.08
C THR A 260 11.08 -11.47 -24.50
N ALA A 261 9.93 -11.57 -25.17
CA ALA A 261 8.65 -11.06 -24.65
C ALA A 261 8.08 -12.00 -23.57
N GLN A 262 8.21 -13.32 -23.75
CA GLN A 262 7.76 -14.34 -22.80
C GLN A 262 8.57 -14.29 -21.49
N ILE A 263 9.90 -14.13 -21.57
CA ILE A 263 10.78 -14.07 -20.40
C ILE A 263 10.51 -12.81 -19.56
N LYS A 264 10.25 -11.66 -20.21
CA LYS A 264 9.97 -10.40 -19.50
C LYS A 264 8.64 -10.40 -18.75
N MET A 265 7.65 -11.12 -19.25
CA MET A 265 6.30 -11.15 -18.66
C MET A 265 6.00 -12.41 -17.87
N LYS A 266 6.97 -13.36 -17.75
CA LYS A 266 6.76 -14.67 -17.10
C LYS A 266 5.41 -15.28 -17.51
N ASP A 267 5.11 -15.26 -18.82
CA ASP A 267 3.86 -15.80 -19.34
C ASP A 267 3.80 -17.30 -19.15
N THR A 268 3.48 -17.69 -17.93
CA THR A 268 3.22 -19.07 -17.57
C THR A 268 1.90 -19.58 -18.14
N LEU A 269 1.05 -18.69 -18.67
CA LEU A 269 -0.26 -19.04 -19.24
C LEU A 269 -0.14 -19.44 -20.70
N GLY A 270 0.97 -19.14 -21.38
CA GLY A 270 1.17 -19.47 -22.80
C GLY A 270 0.14 -18.82 -23.73
N CYS A 271 -0.45 -17.69 -23.32
CA CYS A 271 -1.55 -17.02 -23.98
C CYS A 271 -1.18 -15.72 -24.64
N LEU A 272 0.06 -15.28 -24.53
CA LEU A 272 0.48 -14.03 -25.13
C LEU A 272 0.36 -14.13 -26.64
N SER A 273 -0.74 -13.61 -27.16
CA SER A 273 -0.87 -13.32 -28.57
C SER A 273 -0.06 -12.07 -28.95
N ARG A 274 0.00 -11.08 -28.04
CA ARG A 274 0.82 -9.86 -28.10
C ARG A 274 0.93 -9.28 -26.68
N PRO A 275 1.95 -8.48 -26.34
CA PRO A 275 1.96 -7.79 -25.07
C PRO A 275 0.72 -6.88 -24.97
N SER A 276 -0.10 -7.11 -23.97
CA SER A 276 -1.34 -6.46 -23.59
C SER A 276 -2.16 -5.89 -24.75
N GLU A 277 -3.16 -6.66 -25.24
CA GLU A 277 -4.13 -6.13 -26.21
C GLU A 277 -5.07 -5.09 -25.57
N THR A 278 -5.25 -5.17 -24.24
CA THR A 278 -6.21 -4.35 -23.51
C THR A 278 -5.62 -3.92 -22.17
N ASP A 279 -5.52 -2.61 -21.97
CA ASP A 279 -5.12 -2.03 -20.70
C ASP A 279 -6.36 -1.55 -19.94
N ILE A 280 -6.52 -1.97 -18.70
CA ILE A 280 -7.61 -1.56 -17.82
C ILE A 280 -7.02 -0.83 -16.62
N TYR A 281 -7.56 0.34 -16.32
CA TYR A 281 -7.13 1.17 -15.20
C TYR A 281 -8.13 1.07 -14.08
N LEU A 282 -7.67 0.59 -12.90
CA LEU A 282 -8.52 0.50 -11.72
C LEU A 282 -8.50 1.80 -10.93
N PHE A 283 -9.69 2.24 -10.57
CA PHE A 283 -9.91 3.40 -9.72
C PHE A 283 -10.94 3.07 -8.62
N LYS A 284 -10.98 3.88 -7.61
CA LYS A 284 -12.05 3.81 -6.61
C LYS A 284 -13.17 4.75 -7.02
N GLU A 285 -14.32 4.19 -7.38
CA GLU A 285 -15.47 5.02 -7.75
C GLU A 285 -15.92 5.89 -6.56
N VAL A 286 -16.18 7.15 -6.84
CA VAL A 286 -16.72 8.07 -5.84
C VAL A 286 -18.20 7.80 -5.68
N SER A 287 -18.65 7.73 -4.44
CA SER A 287 -20.07 7.59 -4.16
C SER A 287 -20.84 8.79 -4.70
N HIS A 288 -21.96 8.55 -5.36
CA HIS A 288 -22.89 9.58 -5.82
C HIS A 288 -24.03 9.81 -4.81
N ASN A 289 -24.14 8.94 -3.79
CA ASN A 289 -25.16 9.07 -2.76
C ASN A 289 -24.77 10.13 -1.74
N GLN A 290 -25.43 11.28 -1.77
CA GLN A 290 -25.12 12.41 -0.92
C GLN A 290 -25.90 12.35 0.39
N TYR A 291 -25.18 12.26 1.50
CA TYR A 291 -25.71 12.35 2.87
C TYR A 291 -24.56 12.66 3.83
N VAL A 292 -24.87 13.16 5.04
CA VAL A 292 -23.88 13.36 6.10
C VAL A 292 -23.48 11.99 6.67
N SER A 293 -22.25 11.55 6.39
CA SER A 293 -21.74 10.23 6.80
C SER A 293 -21.10 10.24 8.18
N ASN A 294 -20.47 11.36 8.57
CA ASN A 294 -19.85 11.53 9.87
C ASN A 294 -19.76 13.03 10.23
N TYR A 295 -19.72 13.34 11.51
CA TYR A 295 -19.54 14.70 11.99
C TYR A 295 -19.00 14.69 13.42
N GLY A 296 -18.36 15.77 13.85
CA GLY A 296 -17.84 15.87 15.20
C GLY A 296 -17.02 17.11 15.43
N ARG A 297 -16.61 17.30 16.69
CA ARG A 297 -15.60 18.29 17.07
C ARG A 297 -14.26 17.60 17.25
N THR A 298 -13.22 18.22 16.75
CA THR A 298 -11.83 17.77 16.95
C THR A 298 -11.17 18.51 18.11
N ALA A 299 -11.61 19.74 18.38
CA ALA A 299 -11.17 20.60 19.48
C ALA A 299 -12.31 21.53 19.91
N GLU A 300 -12.10 22.33 20.96
CA GLU A 300 -13.13 23.29 21.44
C GLU A 300 -13.66 24.20 20.32
N ARG A 301 -12.79 24.64 19.41
CA ARG A 301 -13.10 25.58 18.33
C ARG A 301 -13.02 24.99 16.93
N ALA A 302 -12.78 23.69 16.79
CA ALA A 302 -12.65 23.00 15.51
C ALA A 302 -13.64 21.85 15.39
N ALA A 303 -14.33 21.77 14.26
CA ALA A 303 -15.29 20.72 13.97
C ALA A 303 -15.29 20.38 12.47
N PHE A 304 -15.93 19.28 12.14
CA PHE A 304 -16.05 18.82 10.75
C PHE A 304 -17.42 18.20 10.49
N VAL A 305 -17.81 18.25 9.21
CA VAL A 305 -18.92 17.47 8.66
C VAL A 305 -18.39 16.74 7.43
N LYS A 306 -18.50 15.43 7.44
CA LYS A 306 -18.11 14.57 6.33
C LYS A 306 -19.33 14.08 5.59
N PHE A 307 -19.32 14.25 4.29
CA PHE A 307 -20.34 13.76 3.38
C PHE A 307 -19.90 12.43 2.77
N ASN A 308 -20.86 11.64 2.31
CA ASN A 308 -20.59 10.37 1.65
C ASN A 308 -20.13 10.53 0.19
N ALA A 309 -20.48 11.67 -0.42
CA ALA A 309 -20.10 12.02 -1.78
C ALA A 309 -19.48 13.42 -1.82
N PRO A 310 -18.60 13.72 -2.77
CA PRO A 310 -18.07 15.07 -2.96
C PRO A 310 -19.14 16.02 -3.52
N GLY A 311 -18.82 17.33 -3.49
CA GLY A 311 -19.67 18.36 -4.11
C GLY A 311 -20.98 18.61 -3.37
N ALA A 312 -20.99 18.47 -2.03
CA ALA A 312 -22.17 18.75 -1.22
C ALA A 312 -22.63 20.21 -1.41
N GLN A 313 -23.85 20.37 -1.88
CA GLN A 313 -24.52 21.67 -1.99
C GLN A 313 -25.19 22.00 -0.67
N ILE A 314 -24.68 23.04 0.02
CA ILE A 314 -25.14 23.45 1.34
C ILE A 314 -25.83 24.80 1.21
N ASP A 315 -27.13 24.85 1.52
CA ASP A 315 -27.93 26.10 1.50
C ASP A 315 -27.81 26.87 2.81
N THR A 316 -27.84 26.15 3.94
CA THR A 316 -27.82 26.75 5.27
C THR A 316 -26.81 26.06 6.16
N PHE A 317 -25.97 26.82 6.85
CA PHE A 317 -24.98 26.32 7.80
C PHE A 317 -24.96 27.27 9.02
N ILE A 318 -25.67 26.91 10.08
CA ILE A 318 -25.85 27.74 11.27
C ILE A 318 -25.43 26.99 12.51
N VAL A 319 -24.40 27.47 13.20
CA VAL A 319 -24.02 27.01 14.53
C VAL A 319 -24.77 27.84 15.57
N LYS A 320 -25.63 27.21 16.36
CA LYS A 320 -26.45 27.91 17.35
C LYS A 320 -25.59 28.73 18.32
N GLY A 321 -25.84 30.03 18.38
CA GLY A 321 -25.12 30.95 19.26
C GLY A 321 -23.78 31.44 18.73
N VAL A 322 -23.45 31.18 17.46
CA VAL A 322 -22.24 31.67 16.77
C VAL A 322 -22.66 32.43 15.52
N TYR A 323 -22.13 33.64 15.31
CA TYR A 323 -22.37 34.41 14.10
C TYR A 323 -21.57 33.83 12.91
N ASN A 324 -22.13 33.94 11.70
CA ASN A 324 -21.52 33.38 10.50
C ASN A 324 -20.16 34.00 10.12
N ASP A 325 -19.96 35.29 10.43
CA ASP A 325 -18.70 36.02 10.24
C ASP A 325 -17.57 35.49 11.12
N LYS A 326 -17.90 34.74 12.18
CA LYS A 326 -16.94 34.07 13.07
C LYS A 326 -16.62 32.65 12.64
N LEU A 327 -17.21 32.16 11.56
CA LEU A 327 -16.96 30.81 11.04
C LEU A 327 -15.97 30.84 9.88
N ILE A 328 -14.86 30.17 10.04
CA ILE A 328 -13.92 29.88 8.95
C ILE A 328 -14.26 28.47 8.44
N LYS A 329 -14.59 28.33 7.16
CA LYS A 329 -15.07 27.09 6.55
C LYS A 329 -14.18 26.70 5.39
N GLN A 330 -13.87 25.41 5.26
CA GLN A 330 -13.08 24.90 4.15
C GLN A 330 -13.43 23.46 3.83
N PHE A 331 -13.67 23.18 2.55
CA PHE A 331 -13.71 21.82 2.04
C PHE A 331 -12.30 21.27 1.85
N ASN A 332 -12.15 19.96 2.06
CA ASN A 332 -10.93 19.27 1.67
C ASN A 332 -10.81 19.20 0.14
N ALA A 333 -9.64 18.81 -0.37
CA ALA A 333 -9.37 18.72 -1.81
C ALA A 333 -10.32 17.77 -2.57
N LYS A 334 -10.88 16.74 -1.89
CA LYS A 334 -11.88 15.83 -2.47
C LYS A 334 -13.29 16.40 -2.49
N GLY A 335 -13.56 17.49 -1.75
CA GLY A 335 -14.90 18.08 -1.65
C GLY A 335 -15.93 17.24 -0.87
N ASP A 336 -15.49 16.25 -0.10
CA ASP A 336 -16.34 15.36 0.69
C ASP A 336 -16.33 15.62 2.19
N SER A 337 -15.50 16.56 2.66
CA SER A 337 -15.40 16.92 4.08
C SER A 337 -15.25 18.41 4.24
N LEU A 338 -16.16 19.01 5.00
CA LEU A 338 -16.14 20.39 5.39
C LEU A 338 -15.57 20.52 6.80
N SER A 339 -14.38 21.08 6.92
CA SER A 339 -13.84 21.52 8.21
C SER A 339 -14.26 22.95 8.48
N PHE A 340 -14.52 23.27 9.75
CA PHE A 340 -14.80 24.63 10.14
C PHE A 340 -14.26 24.96 11.52
N TRP A 341 -13.93 26.22 11.70
CA TRP A 341 -13.35 26.76 12.92
C TRP A 341 -14.16 27.95 13.39
N ILE A 342 -14.25 28.14 14.73
CA ILE A 342 -15.03 29.19 15.37
C ILE A 342 -14.06 30.21 15.96
N ASN A 343 -14.01 31.40 15.35
CA ASN A 343 -13.17 32.51 15.80
C ASN A 343 -13.92 33.38 16.86
N GLU A 344 -14.12 32.79 18.03
CA GLU A 344 -14.75 33.42 19.18
C GLU A 344 -13.80 33.37 20.38
N ARG A 345 -13.67 34.51 21.11
CA ARG A 345 -12.80 34.55 22.29
C ARG A 345 -13.46 33.93 23.53
N ARG A 346 -14.79 33.96 23.61
CA ARG A 346 -15.53 33.37 24.73
C ARG A 346 -15.39 31.83 24.75
N ARG A 347 -15.54 31.24 25.92
CA ARG A 347 -15.65 29.80 26.07
C ARG A 347 -16.89 29.29 25.36
N LEU A 348 -16.75 28.25 24.57
CA LEU A 348 -17.84 27.62 23.87
C LEU A 348 -18.48 26.51 24.73
N ALA A 349 -19.76 26.26 24.52
CA ALA A 349 -20.43 25.12 25.18
C ALA A 349 -19.83 23.79 24.76
N ASP A 350 -19.81 22.81 25.68
CA ASP A 350 -19.28 21.46 25.43
C ASP A 350 -20.02 20.76 24.28
N THR A 351 -21.29 21.08 24.08
CA THR A 351 -22.11 20.62 22.96
C THR A 351 -22.61 21.81 22.15
N LEU A 352 -22.26 21.84 20.87
CA LEU A 352 -22.79 22.80 19.91
C LEU A 352 -23.84 22.14 19.03
N SER A 353 -24.86 22.89 18.66
CA SER A 353 -25.91 22.48 17.72
C SER A 353 -25.65 23.13 16.37
N LEU A 354 -25.39 22.33 15.35
CA LEU A 354 -25.23 22.75 13.96
C LEU A 354 -26.50 22.38 13.19
N ARG A 355 -27.22 23.40 12.68
CA ARG A 355 -28.29 23.21 11.70
C ARG A 355 -27.68 23.34 10.30
N ILE A 356 -27.84 22.28 9.50
CA ILE A 356 -27.37 22.23 8.12
C ILE A 356 -28.53 21.85 7.20
N ASN A 357 -28.78 22.68 6.16
CA ASN A 357 -29.67 22.33 5.07
C ASN A 357 -28.79 22.08 3.83
N TYR A 358 -28.96 20.95 3.20
CA TYR A 358 -28.15 20.50 2.06
C TYR A 358 -28.96 19.58 1.16
N TYR A 359 -28.49 19.32 -0.07
CA TYR A 359 -29.13 18.38 -0.97
C TYR A 359 -28.70 16.95 -0.65
N LYS A 360 -29.66 16.12 -0.25
CA LYS A 360 -29.48 14.70 0.11
C LYS A 360 -30.07 13.82 -0.98
N THR A 361 -29.43 12.69 -1.25
CA THR A 361 -29.93 11.69 -2.19
C THR A 361 -31.09 10.91 -1.57
N ASP A 362 -32.24 10.86 -2.25
CA ASP A 362 -33.40 10.07 -1.86
C ASP A 362 -33.27 8.59 -2.27
N SER A 363 -34.28 7.77 -1.95
CA SER A 363 -34.33 6.34 -2.30
C SER A 363 -34.37 6.07 -3.82
N LEU A 364 -34.66 7.09 -4.63
CA LEU A 364 -34.69 7.01 -6.09
C LEU A 364 -33.40 7.54 -6.74
N GLY A 365 -32.38 7.88 -5.93
CA GLY A 365 -31.11 8.42 -6.42
C GLY A 365 -31.15 9.91 -6.79
N LYS A 366 -32.24 10.64 -6.48
CA LYS A 366 -32.37 12.07 -6.79
C LYS A 366 -32.00 12.95 -5.61
N LEU A 367 -31.32 14.06 -5.89
CA LEU A 367 -30.99 15.07 -4.89
C LEU A 367 -32.25 15.85 -4.49
N LYS A 368 -32.53 15.92 -3.19
CA LYS A 368 -33.62 16.72 -2.59
C LYS A 368 -33.12 17.53 -1.42
N PRO A 369 -33.64 18.75 -1.20
CA PRO A 369 -33.33 19.55 -0.02
C PRO A 369 -33.67 18.78 1.26
N SER A 370 -32.74 18.71 2.20
CA SER A 370 -32.90 18.06 3.50
C SER A 370 -32.23 18.87 4.60
N GLY A 371 -32.91 19.00 5.75
CA GLY A 371 -32.38 19.69 6.91
C GLY A 371 -32.06 18.72 8.04
N GLU A 372 -30.87 18.83 8.60
CA GLU A 372 -30.44 18.05 9.74
C GLU A 372 -29.89 18.93 10.86
N THR A 373 -30.07 18.50 12.11
CA THR A 373 -29.49 19.18 13.27
C THR A 373 -28.47 18.24 13.93
N LEU A 374 -27.20 18.60 13.86
CA LEU A 374 -26.07 17.81 14.32
C LEU A 374 -25.59 18.29 15.68
N LYS A 375 -25.43 17.38 16.63
CA LYS A 375 -24.89 17.67 17.97
C LYS A 375 -23.39 17.42 17.99
N LEU A 376 -22.61 18.49 18.08
CA LEU A 376 -21.15 18.46 18.05
C LEU A 376 -20.61 18.53 19.48
N VAL A 377 -20.09 17.42 19.98
CA VAL A 377 -19.59 17.29 21.35
C VAL A 377 -18.07 17.36 21.35
N VAL A 378 -17.49 18.09 22.32
CA VAL A 378 -16.04 18.12 22.51
C VAL A 378 -15.53 16.74 22.90
N PRO A 379 -14.48 16.21 22.25
CA PRO A 379 -13.88 14.94 22.65
C PRO A 379 -13.36 15.03 24.09
N LYS A 380 -13.82 14.15 24.96
CA LYS A 380 -13.22 14.02 26.30
C LYS A 380 -11.81 13.44 26.14
N GLU A 381 -10.80 14.09 26.68
CA GLU A 381 -9.45 13.52 26.78
C GLU A 381 -9.56 12.16 27.49
N LYS A 382 -9.19 11.09 26.81
CA LYS A 382 -9.01 9.79 27.46
C LYS A 382 -7.85 9.96 28.42
N LYS A 383 -8.13 10.06 29.73
CA LYS A 383 -7.11 9.91 30.76
C LYS A 383 -6.44 8.56 30.49
N LYS A 384 -5.16 8.57 30.16
CA LYS A 384 -4.35 7.35 30.18
C LYS A 384 -4.31 6.92 31.64
N ASP A 385 -5.14 5.95 32.00
CA ASP A 385 -5.01 5.26 33.27
C ASP A 385 -3.64 4.57 33.27
N ASN A 386 -2.68 5.21 33.93
CA ASN A 386 -1.45 4.57 34.37
C ASN A 386 -1.84 3.59 35.49
N LYS A 387 -2.42 2.45 35.13
CA LYS A 387 -2.46 1.30 36.03
C LYS A 387 -1.03 0.78 36.14
N SER A 388 -0.33 1.30 37.13
CA SER A 388 0.82 0.67 37.76
C SER A 388 0.43 -0.77 38.08
N LYS A 389 1.04 -1.73 37.41
CA LYS A 389 0.96 -3.14 37.79
C LYS A 389 1.77 -3.30 39.07
N ASN A 390 1.12 -3.20 40.23
CA ASN A 390 1.61 -3.81 41.44
C ASN A 390 1.40 -5.31 41.33
N ASN A 391 2.48 -6.05 41.25
CA ASN A 391 2.50 -7.49 41.45
C ASN A 391 2.14 -7.80 42.91
N GLY A 392 0.93 -8.29 43.12
CA GLY A 392 0.54 -9.02 44.31
C GLY A 392 0.30 -10.48 43.92
N PHE A 393 1.13 -11.34 44.46
CA PHE A 393 0.91 -12.78 44.44
C PHE A 393 -0.43 -13.09 45.12
N ASP A 394 -1.31 -13.80 44.44
CA ASP A 394 -2.19 -14.78 45.12
C ASP A 394 -2.56 -15.90 44.17
N ASN A 395 -2.37 -17.06 44.72
CA ASN A 395 -2.55 -18.40 44.21
C ASN A 395 -4.03 -18.78 44.37
N GLN A 396 -4.70 -19.31 43.33
CA GLN A 396 -5.59 -20.48 43.45
C GLN A 396 -6.28 -20.86 42.12
N ASN A 397 -5.90 -21.96 41.67
CA ASN A 397 -6.53 -23.14 41.08
C ASN A 397 -7.98 -23.13 40.51
N TYR A 398 -8.10 -23.87 39.45
CA TYR A 398 -9.17 -24.61 38.72
C TYR A 398 -9.48 -24.01 37.35
N GLY A 399 -9.26 -24.62 36.21
CA GLY A 399 -9.41 -25.96 35.73
C GLY A 399 -9.95 -25.93 34.32
N ASN A 400 -9.30 -26.64 33.40
CA ASN A 400 -9.83 -27.18 32.14
C ASN A 400 -10.15 -26.29 30.94
N GLY A 401 -9.43 -26.58 29.82
CA GLY A 401 -10.03 -26.52 28.50
C GLY A 401 -9.06 -26.17 27.35
N ARG A 402 -8.27 -27.09 26.92
CA ARG A 402 -7.79 -27.43 25.55
C ARG A 402 -7.73 -26.39 24.43
N ASN A 403 -6.53 -26.38 23.83
CA ASN A 403 -6.18 -26.28 22.41
C ASN A 403 -5.83 -24.90 21.82
N GLY A 404 -4.56 -24.83 21.36
CA GLY A 404 -4.10 -23.89 20.35
C GLY A 404 -2.58 -23.67 20.38
N LEU A 405 -1.85 -24.49 19.67
CA LEU A 405 -0.43 -24.35 19.24
C LEU A 405 -0.13 -22.92 18.82
N GLY A 406 0.89 -22.20 19.29
CA GLY A 406 2.28 -22.44 19.17
C GLY A 406 2.86 -21.68 18.00
N GLN A 407 3.49 -20.54 18.23
CA GLN A 407 4.51 -20.02 17.30
C GLN A 407 5.57 -19.25 18.09
N SER A 408 6.76 -19.85 18.06
CA SER A 408 8.01 -19.34 18.58
C SER A 408 8.47 -18.10 17.81
N ARG A 409 8.79 -17.03 18.55
CA ARG A 409 9.60 -15.91 18.05
C ARG A 409 11.04 -16.08 18.54
N TYR A 410 11.95 -16.26 17.63
CA TYR A 410 13.37 -16.00 17.85
C TYR A 410 13.62 -14.51 17.80
N GLY A 411 13.97 -13.92 18.91
CA GLY A 411 14.52 -12.59 19.02
C GLY A 411 16.00 -12.69 19.41
N GLN A 412 16.88 -12.27 18.53
CA GLN A 412 18.30 -12.13 18.81
C GLN A 412 18.54 -10.96 19.75
N ASN A 413 19.07 -11.26 20.94
CA ASN A 413 19.64 -10.32 21.88
C ASN A 413 21.07 -9.98 21.45
N ASN A 414 21.30 -8.76 21.01
CA ASN A 414 22.64 -8.18 20.95
C ASN A 414 22.84 -7.23 22.14
N ASN A 415 23.45 -7.77 23.19
CA ASN A 415 24.03 -6.99 24.29
C ASN A 415 25.25 -6.22 23.78
N LYS A 416 25.13 -4.92 23.58
CA LYS A 416 26.28 -3.99 23.66
C LYS A 416 26.15 -3.14 24.90
N ARG A 417 27.09 -3.41 25.84
CA ARG A 417 27.42 -2.53 26.95
C ARG A 417 27.65 -1.12 26.42
N ASN A 418 26.90 -0.16 26.90
CA ASN A 418 27.27 1.24 26.87
C ASN A 418 27.30 1.78 28.30
N GLN A 419 28.53 2.12 28.69
CA GLN A 419 28.84 2.83 29.93
C GLN A 419 28.42 4.29 29.81
N ASN A 420 27.86 4.78 30.87
CA ASN A 420 27.90 6.17 31.38
C ASN A 420 27.55 7.29 30.40
N ASN A 421 26.32 7.78 30.52
CA ASN A 421 26.11 9.24 30.54
C ASN A 421 24.92 9.56 31.48
N ARG A 422 25.29 9.84 32.75
CA ARG A 422 24.40 10.57 33.66
C ARG A 422 24.35 12.01 33.15
N GLN A 423 23.48 12.32 32.24
CA GLN A 423 23.08 13.69 31.94
C GLN A 423 21.81 14.03 32.72
N ASN A 424 21.91 15.10 33.45
CA ASN A 424 20.91 15.76 34.27
C ASN A 424 19.50 15.71 33.61
N LYS A 425 18.60 14.91 34.16
CA LYS A 425 17.17 15.15 34.00
C LYS A 425 16.85 16.43 34.78
N LYS A 426 16.82 17.57 34.09
CA LYS A 426 16.11 18.74 34.59
C LYS A 426 14.65 18.32 34.77
N THR A 427 14.20 18.21 36.00
CA THR A 427 12.79 18.10 36.35
C THR A 427 12.12 19.42 35.97
N ASN A 428 11.44 19.43 34.84
CA ASN A 428 10.63 20.60 34.42
C ASN A 428 9.58 20.87 35.49
N THR A 429 9.52 22.09 35.97
CA THR A 429 8.52 22.58 36.92
C THR A 429 7.12 22.45 36.33
N PRO A 430 6.05 22.37 37.15
CA PRO A 430 4.67 22.30 36.64
C PRO A 430 4.28 23.45 35.68
N GLN A 431 4.87 24.64 35.87
CA GLN A 431 4.69 25.78 34.96
C GLN A 431 5.30 25.55 33.59
N GLU A 432 6.50 24.99 33.46
CA GLU A 432 7.11 24.66 32.17
C GLU A 432 6.34 23.56 31.42
N LYS A 433 5.65 22.66 32.14
CA LYS A 433 4.77 21.65 31.52
C LYS A 433 3.46 22.26 31.02
N GLN A 434 2.95 23.31 31.66
CA GLN A 434 1.74 24.01 31.25
C GLN A 434 2.02 24.93 30.06
N GLU A 435 3.14 25.66 30.06
CA GLU A 435 3.59 26.46 28.92
C GLU A 435 3.80 25.63 27.65
N ARG A 436 4.26 24.36 27.76
CA ARG A 436 4.39 23.46 26.59
C ARG A 436 3.07 22.91 26.05
N LYS A 437 1.99 22.94 26.83
CA LYS A 437 0.66 22.53 26.37
C LYS A 437 -0.03 23.60 25.52
N ASP A 438 0.33 24.86 25.72
CA ASP A 438 -0.31 26.01 25.08
C ASP A 438 0.52 26.57 23.92
N LEU A 439 1.48 25.79 23.39
CA LEU A 439 2.29 26.18 22.26
C LEU A 439 1.63 25.78 20.94
N LEU A 440 1.63 26.71 19.99
CA LEU A 440 1.25 26.45 18.60
C LEU A 440 2.28 25.53 17.93
N LYS A 441 1.87 24.32 17.63
CA LYS A 441 2.71 23.35 16.91
C LYS A 441 2.69 23.68 15.42
N MET A 442 3.72 24.33 14.97
CA MET A 442 3.95 24.63 13.56
C MET A 442 4.81 23.54 12.92
N GLU A 443 4.35 22.97 11.82
CA GLU A 443 5.15 22.10 10.98
C GLU A 443 5.75 22.92 9.84
N MET A 444 7.07 22.87 9.69
CA MET A 444 7.78 23.54 8.61
C MET A 444 8.52 22.52 7.78
N ASN A 445 8.18 22.44 6.50
CA ASN A 445 8.82 21.55 5.54
C ASN A 445 9.55 22.35 4.48
N VAL A 446 10.78 21.94 4.20
CA VAL A 446 11.59 22.45 3.10
C VAL A 446 12.56 21.38 2.66
N LYS A 447 12.79 21.28 1.36
CA LYS A 447 13.71 20.32 0.76
C LYS A 447 14.57 21.05 -0.25
N PRO A 448 15.90 20.79 -0.30
CA PRO A 448 16.78 21.41 -1.28
C PRO A 448 16.31 21.20 -2.71
N GLU A 449 15.73 20.03 -3.04
CA GLU A 449 15.31 19.65 -4.38
C GLU A 449 14.10 20.43 -4.89
N THR A 450 13.24 20.91 -3.98
CA THR A 450 11.98 21.57 -4.36
C THR A 450 11.88 22.99 -3.82
N VAL A 451 12.92 23.51 -3.15
CA VAL A 451 12.89 24.85 -2.54
C VAL A 451 12.65 25.97 -3.55
N GLU A 452 13.14 25.82 -4.77
CA GLU A 452 12.93 26.82 -5.83
C GLU A 452 11.45 26.93 -6.24
N SER A 453 10.75 25.80 -6.33
CA SER A 453 9.34 25.74 -6.74
C SER A 453 8.36 25.83 -5.56
N GLU A 454 8.67 25.15 -4.46
CA GLU A 454 7.78 25.01 -3.32
C GLU A 454 8.10 25.97 -2.17
N GLY A 455 9.34 26.48 -2.07
CA GLY A 455 9.80 27.31 -0.96
C GLY A 455 9.75 26.55 0.38
N TYR A 456 9.55 27.31 1.46
CA TYR A 456 9.29 26.75 2.78
C TYR A 456 7.78 26.66 2.99
N SER A 457 7.25 25.47 3.17
CA SER A 457 5.84 25.25 3.47
C SER A 457 5.61 25.15 4.97
N PHE A 458 4.58 25.85 5.45
CA PHE A 458 4.17 25.88 6.83
C PHE A 458 2.76 25.31 6.95
N THR A 459 2.56 24.40 7.90
CA THR A 459 1.22 23.88 8.22
C THR A 459 0.93 24.10 9.69
N PHE A 460 -0.23 24.69 9.97
CA PHE A 460 -0.69 24.99 11.31
C PHE A 460 -1.87 24.07 11.68
N PRO A 461 -2.03 23.70 12.97
CA PRO A 461 -3.13 22.84 13.42
C PRO A 461 -4.49 23.55 13.43
N ALA A 462 -4.51 24.90 13.40
CA ALA A 462 -5.69 25.73 13.37
C ALA A 462 -5.40 27.04 12.61
N PRO A 463 -6.42 27.71 12.05
CA PRO A 463 -6.24 28.96 11.33
C PRO A 463 -5.58 30.05 12.19
N LEU A 464 -4.68 30.80 11.59
CA LEU A 464 -4.02 31.94 12.22
C LEU A 464 -4.97 33.13 12.28
N ILE A 465 -5.02 33.79 13.43
CA ILE A 465 -5.69 35.10 13.64
C ILE A 465 -4.72 36.26 13.69
N LYS A 466 -3.44 35.96 13.91
CA LYS A 466 -2.34 36.93 13.90
C LYS A 466 -1.12 36.32 13.22
N SER A 467 -0.50 37.11 12.34
CA SER A 467 0.72 36.72 11.63
C SER A 467 1.61 37.96 11.43
N ASP A 468 2.60 38.12 12.30
CA ASP A 468 3.63 39.19 12.20
C ASP A 468 4.83 38.65 11.39
N TYR A 469 4.58 38.09 10.21
CA TYR A 469 5.59 37.41 9.38
C TYR A 469 6.77 38.32 8.98
N GLU A 470 6.62 39.63 8.98
CA GLU A 470 7.65 40.62 8.74
C GLU A 470 8.83 40.51 9.73
N LYS A 471 8.59 39.90 10.90
CA LYS A 471 9.60 39.65 11.93
C LYS A 471 10.45 38.40 11.65
N ILE A 472 10.07 37.58 10.67
CA ILE A 472 10.89 36.46 10.22
C ILE A 472 12.17 37.00 9.61
N ARG A 473 13.28 36.36 9.89
CA ARG A 473 14.56 36.67 9.29
C ARG A 473 15.01 35.49 8.43
N MET A 474 15.31 35.78 7.19
CA MET A 474 15.90 34.81 6.27
C MET A 474 17.26 35.32 5.83
N THR A 475 18.29 34.49 5.96
CA THR A 475 19.66 34.81 5.57
C THR A 475 20.23 33.77 4.64
N CYS A 476 21.10 34.22 3.74
CA CYS A 476 21.88 33.40 2.82
C CYS A 476 23.35 33.52 3.20
N THR A 477 24.00 32.40 3.48
CA THR A 477 25.44 32.35 3.79
C THR A 477 26.19 31.66 2.67
N THR A 478 27.13 32.37 2.06
CA THR A 478 27.96 31.82 0.98
C THR A 478 29.03 30.87 1.53
N PRO A 479 29.68 30.02 0.69
CA PRO A 479 30.83 29.19 1.11
C PRO A 479 32.00 29.99 1.70
N ARG A 480 32.13 31.27 1.33
CA ARG A 480 33.12 32.21 1.86
C ARG A 480 32.69 32.83 3.19
N ARG A 481 31.60 32.32 3.81
CA ARG A 481 31.02 32.79 5.10
C ARG A 481 30.54 34.26 5.07
N ILE A 482 30.13 34.75 3.92
CA ILE A 482 29.48 36.06 3.79
C ILE A 482 27.98 35.82 3.95
N THR A 483 27.38 36.46 4.96
CA THR A 483 25.94 36.34 5.23
C THR A 483 25.21 37.60 4.78
N THR A 484 24.13 37.42 4.02
CA THR A 484 23.27 38.49 3.52
C THR A 484 21.81 38.19 3.88
N ASN A 485 21.02 39.25 4.08
CA ASN A 485 19.58 39.10 4.28
C ASN A 485 18.91 38.76 2.95
N VAL A 486 17.94 37.86 2.98
CA VAL A 486 17.12 37.46 1.85
C VAL A 486 15.72 38.05 2.00
N LYS A 487 15.25 38.75 0.96
CA LYS A 487 13.84 39.18 0.88
C LYS A 487 12.98 37.99 0.51
N PHE A 488 11.78 37.94 1.05
CA PHE A 488 10.85 36.83 0.81
C PHE A 488 9.41 37.32 0.83
N THR A 489 8.56 36.55 0.19
CA THR A 489 7.11 36.70 0.21
C THR A 489 6.51 35.58 1.04
N PHE A 490 5.58 35.94 1.97
CA PHE A 490 4.86 34.98 2.81
C PHE A 490 3.37 35.01 2.45
N THR A 491 2.86 33.93 1.88
CA THR A 491 1.48 33.85 1.37
C THR A 491 0.72 32.69 2.00
N ARG A 492 -0.59 32.89 2.21
CA ARG A 492 -1.49 31.80 2.58
C ARG A 492 -1.90 31.04 1.32
N ASP A 493 -1.98 29.71 1.42
CA ASP A 493 -2.56 28.90 0.36
C ASP A 493 -4.06 29.24 0.19
N THR A 494 -4.49 29.44 -1.03
CA THR A 494 -5.90 29.73 -1.36
C THR A 494 -6.79 28.50 -1.19
N ALA A 495 -6.24 27.31 -1.35
CA ALA A 495 -6.93 26.03 -1.23
C ALA A 495 -6.90 25.44 0.19
N ASP A 496 -5.97 25.92 1.05
CA ASP A 496 -5.84 25.42 2.44
C ASP A 496 -5.55 26.55 3.42
N VAL A 497 -6.56 26.88 4.26
CA VAL A 497 -6.44 27.94 5.27
C VAL A 497 -5.42 27.66 6.36
N LEU A 498 -4.96 26.42 6.49
CA LEU A 498 -3.95 25.99 7.45
C LEU A 498 -2.53 26.02 6.89
N SER A 499 -2.40 26.19 5.58
CA SER A 499 -1.11 26.12 4.88
C SER A 499 -0.66 27.50 4.40
N TYR A 500 0.63 27.75 4.58
CA TYR A 500 1.31 28.97 4.16
C TYR A 500 2.61 28.61 3.45
N LYS A 501 3.04 29.48 2.55
CA LYS A 501 4.28 29.36 1.80
C LYS A 501 5.16 30.58 2.02
N LEU A 502 6.45 30.37 2.28
CA LEU A 502 7.48 31.40 2.24
C LEU A 502 8.41 31.11 1.09
N GLN A 503 8.54 32.05 0.18
CA GLN A 503 9.36 31.97 -1.02
C GLN A 503 10.35 33.13 -1.05
N ALA A 504 11.62 32.86 -1.34
CA ALA A 504 12.57 33.93 -1.61
C ALA A 504 12.15 34.71 -2.86
N ASP A 505 12.34 36.03 -2.85
CA ASP A 505 12.00 36.90 -3.98
C ASP A 505 13.04 36.76 -5.11
N GLU A 506 14.27 36.33 -4.78
CA GLU A 506 15.33 36.03 -5.73
C GLU A 506 15.55 34.50 -5.81
N PRO A 507 16.01 33.98 -6.96
CA PRO A 507 16.36 32.58 -7.12
C PRO A 507 17.40 32.11 -6.09
N TYR A 508 17.23 30.90 -5.58
CA TYR A 508 18.16 30.30 -4.65
C TYR A 508 19.50 30.00 -5.35
N LYS A 509 20.61 30.29 -4.67
CA LYS A 509 21.96 30.07 -5.21
C LYS A 509 22.51 28.75 -4.69
N VAL A 510 22.91 27.87 -5.60
CA VAL A 510 23.52 26.57 -5.27
C VAL A 510 24.79 26.74 -4.45
N GLY A 511 25.08 25.77 -3.58
CA GLY A 511 26.26 25.79 -2.70
C GLY A 511 26.16 26.76 -1.54
N ASN A 512 25.07 27.51 -1.38
CA ASN A 512 24.84 28.41 -0.26
C ASN A 512 23.96 27.76 0.82
N ASP A 513 24.13 28.24 2.04
CA ASP A 513 23.29 27.90 3.18
C ASP A 513 22.18 28.95 3.33
N TYR A 514 20.97 28.51 3.59
CA TYR A 514 19.84 29.38 3.88
C TYR A 514 19.29 29.07 5.26
N ASP A 515 19.26 30.10 6.12
CA ASP A 515 18.77 30.01 7.49
C ASP A 515 17.51 30.86 7.64
N ILE A 516 16.46 30.26 8.21
CA ILE A 516 15.24 30.97 8.61
C ILE A 516 15.13 30.96 10.12
N ILE A 517 14.96 32.14 10.71
CA ILE A 517 14.72 32.33 12.13
C ILE A 517 13.32 32.93 12.30
N ILE A 518 12.47 32.20 13.00
CA ILE A 518 11.09 32.56 13.31
C ILE A 518 11.04 32.91 14.80
N PRO A 519 10.88 34.18 15.18
CA PRO A 519 10.80 34.57 16.58
C PRO A 519 9.57 33.99 17.28
N LYS A 520 9.68 33.83 18.60
CA LYS A 520 8.55 33.42 19.45
C LYS A 520 7.40 34.42 19.38
N GLY A 521 6.15 33.92 19.28
CA GLY A 521 4.93 34.71 19.44
C GLY A 521 4.51 35.55 18.22
N ILE A 522 5.13 35.35 17.05
CA ILE A 522 4.77 36.06 15.82
C ILE A 522 3.50 35.51 15.17
N PHE A 523 3.21 34.23 15.39
CA PHE A 523 1.98 33.58 14.94
C PHE A 523 1.07 33.28 16.12
N MET A 524 -0.24 33.50 15.95
CA MET A 524 -1.24 33.12 16.92
C MET A 524 -2.44 32.49 16.21
N ASP A 525 -2.86 31.32 16.69
CA ASP A 525 -4.04 30.64 16.17
C ASP A 525 -5.35 31.11 16.83
N ILE A 526 -6.48 30.59 16.35
CA ILE A 526 -7.81 30.91 16.90
C ILE A 526 -8.01 30.47 18.37
N ASN A 527 -7.16 29.57 18.89
CA ASN A 527 -7.19 29.14 20.27
C ASN A 527 -6.36 30.07 21.18
N GLY A 528 -5.62 31.01 20.60
CA GLY A 528 -4.72 31.92 21.30
C GLY A 528 -3.34 31.32 21.55
N PHE A 529 -3.02 30.15 20.98
CA PHE A 529 -1.70 29.55 21.10
C PHE A 529 -0.72 30.27 20.20
N THR A 530 0.49 30.47 20.70
CA THR A 530 1.56 31.15 19.97
C THR A 530 2.73 30.21 19.72
N ASN A 531 3.46 30.45 18.61
CA ASN A 531 4.65 29.68 18.26
C ASN A 531 5.81 29.92 19.21
N ASP A 532 6.65 28.92 19.39
CA ASP A 532 7.98 29.06 19.99
C ASP A 532 8.98 29.56 18.95
N SER A 533 10.16 30.00 19.39
CA SER A 533 11.25 30.34 18.49
C SER A 533 11.68 29.10 17.73
N THR A 534 11.78 29.21 16.41
CA THR A 534 12.14 28.12 15.53
C THR A 534 13.21 28.58 14.55
N GLU A 535 14.25 27.77 14.40
CA GLU A 535 15.30 27.98 13.42
C GLU A 535 15.36 26.78 12.48
N LYS A 536 15.52 27.04 11.20
CA LYS A 536 15.63 26.00 10.18
C LYS A 536 16.69 26.38 9.16
N LYS A 537 17.71 25.55 9.08
CA LYS A 537 18.78 25.68 8.09
C LYS A 537 18.61 24.65 6.98
N ILE A 538 18.82 25.07 5.75
CA ILE A 538 19.03 24.19 4.60
C ILE A 538 20.35 24.55 3.92
N SER A 539 21.07 23.54 3.44
CA SER A 539 22.27 23.69 2.64
C SER A 539 21.95 23.22 1.22
N LEU A 540 22.07 24.10 0.25
CA LEU A 540 21.91 23.71 -1.13
C LEU A 540 23.18 23.01 -1.59
N PRO A 541 23.07 21.84 -2.26
CA PRO A 541 24.22 21.17 -2.84
C PRO A 541 24.95 22.10 -3.80
N THR A 542 26.24 21.88 -3.97
CA THR A 542 27.04 22.57 -5.01
C THR A 542 26.69 22.03 -6.40
N ASP A 543 26.95 22.80 -7.46
CA ASP A 543 26.63 22.42 -8.84
C ASP A 543 27.23 21.07 -9.25
N ASP A 544 28.37 20.70 -8.66
CA ASP A 544 29.03 19.42 -8.91
C ASP A 544 28.27 18.19 -8.37
N LYS A 545 27.26 18.39 -7.51
CA LYS A 545 26.40 17.32 -6.97
C LYS A 545 24.98 17.32 -7.52
N LEU A 546 24.63 18.37 -8.25
CA LEU A 546 23.30 18.55 -8.78
C LEU A 546 23.25 18.15 -10.26
N SER A 547 22.09 17.75 -10.66
CA SER A 547 21.78 17.35 -12.03
C SER A 547 20.48 17.98 -12.47
N SER A 548 20.22 17.96 -13.77
CA SER A 548 18.96 18.42 -14.32
C SER A 548 18.39 17.45 -15.34
N ILE A 549 17.08 17.50 -15.54
CA ILE A 549 16.39 16.85 -16.64
C ILE A 549 15.60 17.93 -17.38
N THR A 550 15.81 18.03 -18.69
CA THR A 550 15.01 18.85 -19.58
C THR A 550 14.13 17.95 -20.44
N LEU A 551 12.82 18.19 -20.45
CA LEU A 551 11.88 17.52 -21.34
C LEU A 551 11.49 18.46 -22.48
N GLU A 552 11.82 18.10 -23.71
CA GLU A 552 11.37 18.78 -24.93
C GLU A 552 10.04 18.20 -25.39
N ILE A 553 8.93 18.83 -25.00
CA ILE A 553 7.57 18.37 -25.30
C ILE A 553 7.15 18.84 -26.69
N LYS A 554 6.72 17.87 -27.52
CA LYS A 554 6.30 18.11 -28.90
C LYS A 554 4.95 17.46 -29.20
N ASN A 555 4.23 18.03 -30.17
CA ASN A 555 2.95 17.52 -30.68
C ASN A 555 1.82 17.57 -29.65
N THR A 556 1.72 18.67 -28.92
CA THR A 556 0.61 18.95 -28.00
C THR A 556 -0.72 19.17 -28.72
N HIS A 557 -0.68 19.66 -29.98
CA HIS A 557 -1.87 19.97 -30.82
C HIS A 557 -2.89 20.84 -30.08
N GLY A 558 -2.46 21.69 -29.16
CA GLY A 558 -3.34 22.51 -28.34
C GLY A 558 -4.09 21.76 -27.24
N GLY A 559 -3.79 20.48 -27.04
CA GLY A 559 -4.28 19.68 -25.92
C GLY A 559 -3.70 20.17 -24.58
N ARG A 560 -4.41 19.89 -23.51
CA ARG A 560 -3.95 20.19 -22.15
C ARG A 560 -3.36 18.93 -21.55
N TYR A 561 -2.17 19.06 -20.98
CA TYR A 561 -1.46 17.94 -20.37
C TYR A 561 -0.88 18.34 -19.03
N LEU A 562 -0.80 17.37 -18.16
CA LEU A 562 -0.15 17.46 -16.88
C LEU A 562 1.10 16.60 -16.90
N VAL A 563 2.27 17.21 -16.70
CA VAL A 563 3.56 16.54 -16.67
C VAL A 563 4.05 16.49 -15.22
N GLU A 564 4.18 15.30 -14.67
CA GLU A 564 4.57 15.07 -13.28
C GLU A 564 5.87 14.26 -13.22
N MET A 565 6.85 14.76 -12.50
CA MET A 565 8.04 14.00 -12.13
C MET A 565 7.76 13.25 -10.84
N VAL A 566 7.89 11.94 -10.87
CA VAL A 566 7.56 11.04 -9.75
C VAL A 566 8.78 10.18 -9.38
N ASN A 567 8.76 9.64 -8.15
CA ASN A 567 9.74 8.66 -7.72
C ASN A 567 9.53 7.31 -8.43
N GLU A 568 10.44 6.37 -8.23
CA GLU A 568 10.38 5.02 -8.81
C GLU A 568 9.09 4.27 -8.46
N LYS A 569 8.59 4.43 -7.23
CA LYS A 569 7.33 3.83 -6.75
C LYS A 569 6.09 4.60 -7.21
N ARG A 570 6.25 5.79 -7.79
CA ARG A 570 5.20 6.66 -8.32
C ARG A 570 4.15 7.10 -7.29
N ASP A 571 4.48 7.00 -6.01
CA ASP A 571 3.66 7.41 -4.87
C ASP A 571 3.99 8.82 -4.38
N LYS A 572 5.04 9.45 -4.94
CA LYS A 572 5.47 10.81 -4.62
C LYS A 572 5.72 11.61 -5.88
N VAL A 573 5.04 12.74 -5.99
CA VAL A 573 5.27 13.75 -7.03
C VAL A 573 6.32 14.73 -6.51
N TYR A 574 7.39 14.94 -7.27
CA TYR A 574 8.44 15.92 -6.96
C TYR A 574 8.13 17.28 -7.57
N SER A 575 7.63 17.26 -8.80
CA SER A 575 7.34 18.48 -9.55
C SER A 575 6.22 18.22 -10.54
N LYS A 576 5.44 19.27 -10.87
CA LYS A 576 4.23 19.19 -11.67
C LYS A 576 4.07 20.43 -12.53
N TYR A 577 3.84 20.24 -13.81
CA TYR A 577 3.61 21.30 -14.78
C TYR A 577 2.33 21.04 -15.58
N ALA A 578 1.48 22.07 -15.70
CA ALA A 578 0.35 22.06 -16.63
C ALA A 578 0.77 22.78 -17.91
N ILE A 579 0.60 22.11 -19.06
CA ILE A 579 1.01 22.62 -20.36
C ILE A 579 -0.14 22.56 -21.37
N HIS A 580 -0.10 23.43 -22.37
CA HIS A 580 -1.09 23.49 -23.45
C HIS A 580 -0.49 23.75 -24.83
N SER A 581 0.83 23.89 -24.91
CA SER A 581 1.60 24.08 -26.14
C SER A 581 2.95 23.37 -26.04
N ASP A 582 3.60 23.16 -27.17
CA ASP A 582 4.93 22.63 -27.22
C ASP A 582 5.87 23.53 -26.42
N CYS A 583 6.69 22.95 -25.57
CA CYS A 583 7.54 23.69 -24.63
C CYS A 583 8.72 22.83 -24.17
N SER A 584 9.71 23.49 -23.57
CA SER A 584 10.79 22.86 -22.84
C SER A 584 10.56 23.01 -21.35
N LEU A 585 10.57 21.88 -20.60
CA LEU A 585 10.38 21.82 -19.16
C LEU A 585 11.68 21.43 -18.49
N LEU A 586 12.22 22.33 -17.68
CA LEU A 586 13.44 22.09 -16.90
C LEU A 586 13.06 21.60 -15.49
N PHE A 587 13.67 20.49 -15.08
CA PHE A 587 13.62 19.93 -13.72
C PHE A 587 15.02 20.04 -13.10
N PRO A 588 15.34 21.17 -12.45
CA PRO A 588 16.66 21.44 -11.90
C PRO A 588 16.87 20.82 -10.52
N TYR A 589 18.08 20.90 -10.01
CA TYR A 589 18.47 20.57 -8.64
C TYR A 589 18.20 19.10 -8.25
N LEU A 590 18.31 18.18 -9.20
CA LEU A 590 18.09 16.78 -8.96
C LEU A 590 19.29 16.12 -8.28
N GLN A 591 19.01 15.35 -7.23
CA GLN A 591 20.00 14.49 -6.60
C GLN A 591 20.12 13.16 -7.35
N THR A 592 21.20 12.42 -7.09
CA THR A 592 21.35 11.06 -7.59
C THR A 592 20.15 10.20 -7.19
N GLY A 593 19.49 9.60 -8.17
CA GLY A 593 18.26 8.84 -7.90
C GLY A 593 17.59 8.31 -9.17
N ASN A 594 16.45 7.65 -8.94
CA ASN A 594 15.59 7.11 -9.98
C ASN A 594 14.32 7.95 -10.09
N TYR A 595 14.08 8.50 -11.27
CA TYR A 595 12.95 9.36 -11.57
C TYR A 595 12.12 8.78 -12.71
N SER A 596 10.82 9.02 -12.69
CA SER A 596 9.90 8.70 -13.79
C SER A 596 9.04 9.91 -14.11
N PHE A 597 8.53 9.98 -15.33
CA PHE A 597 7.60 11.03 -15.73
C PHE A 597 6.26 10.42 -16.09
N ARG A 598 5.22 10.92 -15.45
CA ARG A 598 3.83 10.62 -15.76
C ARG A 598 3.24 11.80 -16.52
N ILE A 599 2.62 11.52 -17.66
CA ILE A 599 1.98 12.51 -18.50
C ILE A 599 0.50 12.15 -18.57
N THR A 600 -0.36 13.09 -18.23
CA THR A 600 -1.83 12.92 -18.20
C THR A 600 -2.47 13.87 -19.19
N GLU A 601 -3.46 13.38 -19.97
CA GLU A 601 -4.38 14.22 -20.73
C GLU A 601 -5.37 14.88 -19.78
N ASP A 602 -5.19 16.17 -19.47
CA ASP A 602 -6.09 16.96 -18.62
C ASP A 602 -7.19 17.58 -19.48
N LYS A 603 -8.27 16.81 -19.73
CA LYS A 603 -9.32 17.20 -20.67
C LYS A 603 -10.12 18.42 -20.23
N ASN A 604 -10.33 18.58 -18.93
CA ASN A 604 -11.10 19.68 -18.37
C ASN A 604 -10.25 20.86 -17.87
N GLY A 605 -8.92 20.70 -17.83
CA GLY A 605 -7.98 21.76 -17.44
C GLY A 605 -7.98 22.07 -15.94
N ASN A 606 -8.38 21.08 -15.11
CA ASN A 606 -8.44 21.28 -13.65
C ASN A 606 -7.08 21.03 -12.97
N GLY A 607 -6.05 20.60 -13.70
CA GLY A 607 -4.72 20.33 -13.20
C GLY A 607 -4.66 19.10 -12.29
N ARG A 608 -5.58 18.16 -12.43
CA ARG A 608 -5.66 16.91 -11.65
C ARG A 608 -5.92 15.74 -12.58
N LEU A 609 -5.52 14.55 -12.16
CA LEU A 609 -5.90 13.31 -12.81
C LEU A 609 -7.32 12.93 -12.36
N ASP A 610 -8.28 13.00 -13.25
CA ASP A 610 -9.68 12.68 -12.95
C ASP A 610 -9.94 11.17 -12.98
N ILE A 611 -10.73 10.72 -12.01
CA ILE A 611 -11.17 9.33 -11.91
C ILE A 611 -12.33 9.03 -12.86
N GLY A 612 -12.53 7.75 -13.16
CA GLY A 612 -13.67 7.28 -13.93
C GLY A 612 -14.97 7.17 -13.12
N SER A 613 -16.04 6.85 -13.85
CA SER A 613 -17.35 6.51 -13.28
C SER A 613 -17.99 5.38 -14.10
N ILE A 614 -18.38 4.30 -13.44
CA ILE A 614 -19.12 3.21 -14.09
C ILE A 614 -20.50 3.68 -14.52
N LEU A 615 -21.18 4.46 -13.67
CA LEU A 615 -22.53 4.93 -13.93
C LEU A 615 -22.60 5.85 -15.15
N GLU A 616 -21.58 6.68 -15.35
CA GLU A 616 -21.46 7.59 -16.49
C GLU A 616 -20.74 6.93 -17.68
N LYS A 617 -20.26 5.69 -17.54
CA LYS A 617 -19.41 4.99 -18.53
C LYS A 617 -18.20 5.82 -18.95
N LYS A 618 -17.61 6.53 -18.01
CA LYS A 618 -16.46 7.40 -18.22
C LYS A 618 -15.21 6.74 -17.66
N GLU A 619 -14.24 6.43 -18.53
CA GLU A 619 -12.91 5.99 -18.09
C GLU A 619 -12.16 7.13 -17.37
N PRO A 620 -11.21 6.81 -16.47
CA PRO A 620 -10.29 7.81 -15.93
C PRO A 620 -9.56 8.55 -17.06
N GLU A 621 -9.10 9.76 -16.78
CA GLU A 621 -8.21 10.46 -17.71
C GLU A 621 -6.99 9.62 -18.04
N LYS A 622 -6.55 9.72 -19.30
CA LYS A 622 -5.45 8.89 -19.78
C LYS A 622 -4.12 9.41 -19.24
N ALA A 623 -3.51 8.64 -18.37
CA ALA A 623 -2.14 8.84 -17.92
C ALA A 623 -1.20 7.81 -18.54
N ARG A 624 0.01 8.22 -18.90
CA ARG A 624 1.06 7.37 -19.47
C ARG A 624 2.40 7.73 -18.88
N LEU A 625 3.26 6.71 -18.80
CA LEU A 625 4.66 6.94 -18.43
C LEU A 625 5.49 7.24 -19.67
N LEU A 626 6.39 8.21 -19.53
CA LEU A 626 7.43 8.43 -20.53
C LEU A 626 8.27 7.16 -20.67
N LYS A 627 8.33 6.63 -21.88
CA LYS A 627 9.19 5.50 -22.23
C LYS A 627 10.42 6.02 -22.97
N LEU A 628 11.59 5.69 -22.47
CA LEU A 628 12.85 5.96 -23.12
C LEU A 628 13.02 5.08 -24.38
N PRO A 629 13.94 5.39 -25.31
CA PRO A 629 14.19 4.58 -26.50
C PRO A 629 14.53 3.11 -26.19
N ASN A 630 15.13 2.83 -25.01
CA ASN A 630 15.43 1.49 -24.54
C ASN A 630 14.22 0.76 -23.91
N GLY A 631 13.02 1.36 -23.94
CA GLY A 631 11.77 0.83 -23.38
C GLY A 631 11.64 0.95 -21.86
N LYS A 632 12.63 1.53 -21.15
CA LYS A 632 12.55 1.79 -19.71
C LYS A 632 11.71 3.04 -19.43
N THR A 633 11.06 3.05 -18.27
CA THR A 633 10.28 4.21 -17.77
C THR A 633 10.98 4.95 -16.64
N ILE A 634 12.15 4.47 -16.22
CA ILE A 634 12.95 5.03 -15.13
C ILE A 634 14.19 5.69 -15.74
N ILE A 635 14.39 6.95 -15.40
CA ILE A 635 15.59 7.72 -15.70
C ILE A 635 16.48 7.68 -14.46
N LYS A 636 17.64 7.07 -14.58
CA LYS A 636 18.65 7.09 -13.53
C LYS A 636 19.50 8.35 -13.69
N VAL A 637 19.45 9.21 -12.68
CA VAL A 637 20.26 10.43 -12.60
C VAL A 637 21.46 10.14 -11.72
N ASN A 638 22.65 10.41 -12.22
CA ASN A 638 23.90 10.43 -11.46
C ASN A 638 24.28 11.88 -11.14
N GLU A 639 25.29 12.08 -10.28
CA GLU A 639 25.82 13.41 -10.01
C GLU A 639 26.30 14.09 -11.30
N ARG A 640 26.15 15.39 -11.40
CA ARG A 640 26.68 16.25 -12.49
C ARG A 640 26.19 15.81 -13.87
N THR A 641 24.92 15.46 -13.98
CA THR A 641 24.37 14.96 -15.24
C THR A 641 23.21 15.84 -15.68
N ASP A 642 23.36 16.50 -16.83
CA ASP A 642 22.26 17.21 -17.49
C ASP A 642 21.74 16.33 -18.63
N LEU A 643 20.47 15.94 -18.52
CA LEU A 643 19.80 15.06 -19.46
C LEU A 643 18.75 15.83 -20.23
N THR A 644 18.76 15.72 -21.55
CA THR A 644 17.64 16.20 -22.37
C THR A 644 16.93 15.02 -23.00
N GLN A 645 15.61 15.00 -22.87
CA GLN A 645 14.76 13.94 -23.41
C GLN A 645 13.64 14.54 -24.25
N GLU A 646 13.58 14.15 -25.50
CA GLU A 646 12.47 14.50 -26.39
C GLU A 646 11.24 13.65 -26.02
N VAL A 647 10.08 14.28 -25.95
CA VAL A 647 8.78 13.71 -25.58
C VAL A 647 7.79 13.99 -26.69
N ASN A 648 7.50 12.97 -27.51
CA ASN A 648 6.49 13.05 -28.54
C ASN A 648 5.16 12.54 -27.99
N LEU A 649 4.19 13.44 -27.77
CA LEU A 649 2.89 13.10 -27.18
C LEU A 649 2.06 12.19 -28.09
N ASP A 650 2.17 12.33 -29.41
CA ASP A 650 1.53 11.42 -30.34
C ASP A 650 1.98 9.97 -30.16
N ALA A 651 3.28 9.76 -29.96
CA ALA A 651 3.83 8.43 -29.73
C ALA A 651 3.42 7.84 -28.38
N ILE A 652 3.15 8.69 -27.38
CA ILE A 652 2.74 8.26 -26.03
C ILE A 652 1.26 7.92 -25.99
N PHE A 653 0.39 8.70 -26.62
CA PHE A 653 -1.06 8.58 -26.55
C PHE A 653 -1.71 7.89 -27.75
N LYS A 654 -1.02 7.76 -28.90
CA LYS A 654 -1.49 6.91 -29.99
C LYS A 654 -1.40 5.43 -29.60
N LYS A 655 -2.48 4.71 -29.85
CA LYS A 655 -2.52 3.24 -29.69
C LYS A 655 -1.72 2.54 -30.79
#